data_89c4152496358ebb1e3f30d6d5367853
#
_entry.id   89c4152496358ebb1e3f30d6d5367853
#
_cell.length_a   1.000
_cell.length_b   1.000
_cell.length_c   1.000
_cell.angle_alpha   90.00
_cell.angle_beta   90.00
_cell.angle_gamma   90.00
#
_symmetry.space_group_name_H-M   'P 1'
#
loop_
_entity.id
_entity.type
_entity.pdbx_description
1 polymer ?
#
loop_
_entity_poly.entity_id
_entity_poly.type
_entity_poly.pdbx_seq_one_letter_code
_entity_poly.pdbx_strand_id
1 'polypeptide(L)'
;MVFDAEKFKENLSGRLRRQYGKDISQANSHDLFDAVSASAREIIMDNWMATRHEYEKKPVKQLYYLSAEFLMGRALSNNLINCGIKDAVKEVLQGMNINYDMIEDEEPDAGLGNGGLGRLAACFLDSLATLDYPGHGYGIRYEYGMFEQKIEDGYQVEYPDNWLSHRDPWETKRSDLQVTVKFGGNIAYGKTPDGQPRFYIENAEEVIATPYDMPIVGFDTKTVNTLRLWEASSPNGFDLQLFNNMDYNRAVERQNSAENISRVLYPNDNGPSGKALRLKQQYFFSSASLQDLVRHYVADYGTDFKKFPELHVIQLNDTHPVVAIPELMRILMDEYNVGWDEAWDVVTKTFAYTNHTILAEALEKWPISIFQGLLPRIYQIVEEINRRLIIELRQKYPNDYEKHQHMSIIHNDKVYMAWLAIHACFSVNGVAALHTELLKTKELKDWYELYPAKFNNKTNGITQRRWLLNANPELAKFITDRIGHGWEKDLAKLKGLEKFADDQASIDEFLKIKQENKQALAEFLKHAQNEFLDPDSIFDVQVKRLHEYKRQLLNVLHIMYLYNRLVEDPNFNPPSRTFIFGAKAASGYRRAKSIIKLINTVAERINNDRRVRGKIRVVFVENYRVSVAEKIFPAADISEQISTAGLEASGTSNMKFMLNGALTLGTMDGANIEIVEEAGAENAYVFGLTSDEIIKMETEHSYNPVEFMDRNPALAKVLNQLVDGTYDPTHQIFKELYDSLVYGVEGQRPDVYYLLADFESYVKAQEKIAADYSDRKAWARKAIINIANSGKFSSDRTIEDYVRDIWKLEKLTVSK
;
A
#
# COMPACT_ATOMS: atom_id res chain seq x y z
N MET A 1 -13.99 4.03 27.08
CA MET A 1 -15.08 5.04 26.91
C MET A 1 -16.34 4.49 27.52
N VAL A 2 -17.17 5.27 28.23
CA VAL A 2 -18.48 4.75 28.71
C VAL A 2 -19.46 4.92 27.55
N PHE A 3 -19.91 3.79 26.99
CA PHE A 3 -20.92 3.77 25.94
C PHE A 3 -22.32 3.93 26.51
N ASP A 4 -23.09 4.87 26.02
CA ASP A 4 -24.48 5.12 26.39
C ASP A 4 -25.40 4.58 25.28
N ALA A 5 -25.98 3.40 25.53
CA ALA A 5 -26.82 2.68 24.59
C ALA A 5 -28.11 3.43 24.23
N GLU A 6 -28.74 4.11 25.21
CA GLU A 6 -29.99 4.85 24.96
C GLU A 6 -29.71 6.11 24.13
N LYS A 7 -28.65 6.85 24.45
CA LYS A 7 -28.22 8.00 23.65
C LYS A 7 -27.86 7.59 22.22
N PHE A 8 -27.22 6.45 22.06
CA PHE A 8 -26.89 5.92 20.71
C PHE A 8 -28.15 5.60 19.91
N LYS A 9 -29.16 4.95 20.51
CA LYS A 9 -30.46 4.69 19.86
C LYS A 9 -31.20 5.98 19.48
N GLU A 10 -31.20 6.97 20.38
CA GLU A 10 -31.80 8.27 20.12
C GLU A 10 -31.12 9.00 18.97
N ASN A 11 -29.79 8.99 18.93
CA ASN A 11 -29.01 9.59 17.84
C ASN A 11 -29.30 8.90 16.52
N LEU A 12 -29.28 7.56 16.48
CA LEU A 12 -29.58 6.78 15.28
C LEU A 12 -30.99 7.07 14.75
N SER A 13 -32.00 6.97 15.59
CA SER A 13 -33.40 7.25 15.21
C SER A 13 -33.61 8.71 14.83
N GLY A 14 -32.98 9.63 15.57
CA GLY A 14 -32.96 11.05 15.28
C GLY A 14 -32.31 11.38 13.95
N ARG A 15 -31.24 10.69 13.60
CA ARG A 15 -30.53 10.84 12.32
C ARG A 15 -31.40 10.39 11.15
N LEU A 16 -31.97 9.20 11.21
CA LEU A 16 -32.89 8.69 10.19
C LEU A 16 -34.04 9.67 9.93
N ARG A 17 -34.64 10.17 11.00
CA ARG A 17 -35.75 11.14 10.87
C ARG A 17 -35.32 12.47 10.27
N ARG A 18 -34.21 13.05 10.74
CA ARG A 18 -33.75 14.38 10.28
C ARG A 18 -33.20 14.39 8.89
N GLN A 19 -32.45 13.31 8.51
CA GLN A 19 -31.78 13.28 7.22
C GLN A 19 -32.62 12.64 6.12
N TYR A 20 -33.37 11.59 6.44
CA TYR A 20 -34.10 10.80 5.45
C TYR A 20 -35.65 10.94 5.58
N GLY A 21 -36.18 11.54 6.64
CA GLY A 21 -37.61 11.58 6.90
C GLY A 21 -38.20 10.18 7.15
N LYS A 22 -37.41 9.23 7.63
CA LYS A 22 -37.77 7.82 7.81
C LYS A 22 -37.65 7.40 9.28
N ASP A 23 -38.45 6.39 9.64
CA ASP A 23 -38.18 5.60 10.83
C ASP A 23 -37.41 4.31 10.48
N ILE A 24 -37.07 3.51 11.49
CA ILE A 24 -36.26 2.30 11.32
C ILE A 24 -36.92 1.29 10.38
N SER A 25 -38.26 1.19 10.42
CA SER A 25 -39.00 0.22 9.59
C SER A 25 -39.02 0.59 8.10
N GLN A 26 -38.74 1.86 7.78
CA GLN A 26 -38.72 2.40 6.42
C GLN A 26 -37.30 2.56 5.87
N ALA A 27 -36.28 2.45 6.74
CA ALA A 27 -34.89 2.63 6.37
C ALA A 27 -34.37 1.41 5.61
N ASN A 28 -33.62 1.65 4.53
CA ASN A 28 -32.86 0.60 3.86
C ASN A 28 -31.47 0.43 4.53
N SER A 29 -30.69 -0.57 4.09
CA SER A 29 -29.39 -0.87 4.66
C SER A 29 -28.41 0.31 4.59
N HIS A 30 -28.43 1.08 3.52
CA HIS A 30 -27.59 2.27 3.39
C HIS A 30 -27.99 3.41 4.35
N ASP A 31 -29.30 3.70 4.49
CA ASP A 31 -29.78 4.69 5.47
C ASP A 31 -29.34 4.30 6.90
N LEU A 32 -29.40 2.99 7.21
CA LEU A 32 -28.97 2.46 8.50
C LEU A 32 -27.45 2.57 8.69
N PHE A 33 -26.65 2.25 7.65
CA PHE A 33 -25.19 2.40 7.66
C PHE A 33 -24.80 3.85 7.96
N ASP A 34 -25.38 4.84 7.24
CA ASP A 34 -25.10 6.26 7.47
C ASP A 34 -25.51 6.70 8.88
N ALA A 35 -26.67 6.26 9.38
CA ALA A 35 -27.15 6.63 10.69
C ALA A 35 -26.30 6.02 11.83
N VAL A 36 -25.86 4.75 11.69
CA VAL A 36 -24.99 4.06 12.65
C VAL A 36 -23.60 4.71 12.65
N SER A 37 -23.03 4.94 11.47
CA SER A 37 -21.72 5.57 11.31
C SER A 37 -21.69 6.99 11.87
N ALA A 38 -22.72 7.79 11.58
CA ALA A 38 -22.85 9.14 12.13
C ALA A 38 -22.99 9.14 13.66
N SER A 39 -23.73 8.17 14.23
CA SER A 39 -23.87 8.04 15.68
C SER A 39 -22.55 7.61 16.36
N ALA A 40 -21.80 6.70 15.74
CA ALA A 40 -20.46 6.34 16.19
C ALA A 40 -19.48 7.52 16.08
N ARG A 41 -19.58 8.29 15.00
CA ARG A 41 -18.74 9.47 14.77
C ARG A 41 -18.94 10.54 15.84
N GLU A 42 -20.13 10.75 16.36
CA GLU A 42 -20.36 11.71 17.45
C GLU A 42 -19.49 11.42 18.67
N ILE A 43 -19.32 10.13 19.01
CA ILE A 43 -18.45 9.67 20.11
C ILE A 43 -16.97 9.98 19.81
N ILE A 44 -16.57 9.82 18.55
CA ILE A 44 -15.20 10.06 18.08
C ILE A 44 -14.87 11.57 18.09
N MET A 45 -15.82 12.41 17.72
CA MET A 45 -15.62 13.86 17.58
C MET A 45 -15.19 14.55 18.86
N ASP A 46 -15.73 14.15 20.02
CA ASP A 46 -15.33 14.72 21.32
C ASP A 46 -13.85 14.46 21.60
N ASN A 47 -13.38 13.23 21.32
CA ASN A 47 -11.96 12.87 21.48
C ASN A 47 -11.07 13.56 20.46
N TRP A 48 -11.55 13.71 19.22
CA TRP A 48 -10.80 14.39 18.15
C TRP A 48 -10.57 15.87 18.48
N MET A 49 -11.61 16.55 19.00
CA MET A 49 -11.48 17.93 19.49
C MET A 49 -10.52 18.02 20.67
N ALA A 50 -10.64 17.11 21.65
CA ALA A 50 -9.75 17.08 22.81
C ALA A 50 -8.28 16.84 22.40
N THR A 51 -8.03 15.95 21.44
CA THR A 51 -6.69 15.67 20.90
C THR A 51 -6.09 16.94 20.27
N ARG A 52 -6.84 17.64 19.41
CA ARG A 52 -6.38 18.88 18.79
C ARG A 52 -6.05 19.96 19.81
N HIS A 53 -6.92 20.15 20.80
CA HIS A 53 -6.68 21.13 21.87
C HIS A 53 -5.41 20.79 22.68
N GLU A 54 -5.12 19.49 22.93
CA GLU A 54 -3.87 19.13 23.62
C GLU A 54 -2.63 19.42 22.76
N TYR A 55 -2.70 19.22 21.43
CA TYR A 55 -1.61 19.54 20.50
C TYR A 55 -1.37 21.06 20.36
N GLU A 56 -2.43 21.86 20.41
CA GLU A 56 -2.36 23.34 20.41
C GLU A 56 -1.75 23.89 21.72
N LYS A 57 -2.08 23.28 22.86
CA LYS A 57 -1.60 23.75 24.18
C LYS A 57 -0.15 23.45 24.44
N LYS A 58 0.38 22.38 23.87
CA LYS A 58 1.74 21.89 24.12
C LYS A 58 2.56 21.96 22.84
N PRO A 59 3.69 22.71 22.83
CA PRO A 59 4.57 22.77 21.67
C PRO A 59 5.36 21.47 21.50
N VAL A 60 4.65 20.38 21.18
CA VAL A 60 5.27 19.07 20.90
C VAL A 60 5.55 18.91 19.42
N LYS A 61 6.63 18.19 19.12
CA LYS A 61 6.96 17.85 17.74
C LYS A 61 5.89 16.94 17.15
N GLN A 62 5.43 17.24 15.92
CA GLN A 62 4.41 16.50 15.21
C GLN A 62 4.95 15.90 13.91
N LEU A 63 4.48 14.70 13.58
CA LEU A 63 4.76 14.02 12.32
C LEU A 63 3.70 14.35 11.28
N TYR A 64 4.17 14.64 10.07
CA TYR A 64 3.34 14.75 8.87
C TYR A 64 3.80 13.72 7.86
N TYR A 65 2.97 12.69 7.66
CA TYR A 65 3.26 11.57 6.78
C TYR A 65 2.65 11.85 5.40
N LEU A 66 3.49 12.24 4.44
CA LEU A 66 3.08 12.57 3.08
C LEU A 66 3.10 11.32 2.21
N SER A 67 1.95 10.93 1.71
CA SER A 67 1.81 9.76 0.83
C SER A 67 0.80 10.02 -0.28
N ALA A 68 1.13 9.56 -1.49
CA ALA A 68 0.18 9.55 -2.61
C ALA A 68 -0.95 8.53 -2.41
N GLU A 69 -0.78 7.59 -1.49
CA GLU A 69 -1.69 6.50 -1.22
C GLU A 69 -1.99 6.35 0.26
N PHE A 70 -3.27 6.18 0.60
CA PHE A 70 -3.74 5.73 1.90
C PHE A 70 -4.83 4.67 1.68
N LEU A 71 -4.46 3.39 1.71
CA LEU A 71 -5.39 2.28 1.50
C LEU A 71 -6.12 1.95 2.80
N MET A 72 -7.10 2.76 3.13
CA MET A 72 -7.80 2.71 4.42
C MET A 72 -8.75 1.51 4.54
N GLY A 73 -9.47 1.17 3.48
CA GLY A 73 -10.54 0.18 3.54
C GLY A 73 -11.76 0.72 4.30
N ARG A 74 -12.59 -0.17 4.83
CA ARG A 74 -13.78 0.17 5.64
C ARG A 74 -13.39 0.70 7.00
N ALA A 75 -14.11 1.70 7.50
CA ALA A 75 -13.80 2.38 8.76
C ALA A 75 -14.72 2.00 9.92
N LEU A 76 -15.99 1.60 9.67
CA LEU A 76 -16.97 1.37 10.71
C LEU A 76 -16.48 0.39 11.78
N SER A 77 -16.23 -0.86 11.40
CA SER A 77 -15.78 -1.88 12.38
C SER A 77 -14.46 -1.51 13.04
N ASN A 78 -13.50 -0.99 12.27
CA ASN A 78 -12.21 -0.57 12.82
C ASN A 78 -12.36 0.53 13.89
N ASN A 79 -13.18 1.53 13.62
CA ASN A 79 -13.44 2.62 14.56
C ASN A 79 -14.17 2.12 15.81
N LEU A 80 -15.18 1.24 15.66
CA LEU A 80 -15.91 0.67 16.79
C LEU A 80 -15.01 -0.22 17.68
N ILE A 81 -14.11 -1.00 17.06
CA ILE A 81 -13.11 -1.81 17.78
C ILE A 81 -12.15 -0.90 18.54
N ASN A 82 -11.58 0.12 17.86
CA ASN A 82 -10.61 1.01 18.49
C ASN A 82 -11.23 1.83 19.63
N CYS A 83 -12.51 2.18 19.53
CA CYS A 83 -13.27 2.80 20.63
C CYS A 83 -13.66 1.80 21.76
N GLY A 84 -13.53 0.49 21.54
CA GLY A 84 -13.97 -0.53 22.49
C GLY A 84 -15.48 -0.66 22.65
N ILE A 85 -16.27 -0.33 21.60
CA ILE A 85 -17.75 -0.29 21.66
C ILE A 85 -18.43 -1.20 20.63
N LYS A 86 -17.68 -1.99 19.84
CA LYS A 86 -18.27 -2.81 18.77
C LYS A 86 -19.35 -3.75 19.26
N ASP A 87 -19.10 -4.50 20.33
CA ASP A 87 -20.04 -5.47 20.88
C ASP A 87 -21.29 -4.79 21.45
N ALA A 88 -21.12 -3.67 22.16
CA ALA A 88 -22.24 -2.90 22.69
C ALA A 88 -23.13 -2.31 21.56
N VAL A 89 -22.52 -1.87 20.46
CA VAL A 89 -23.28 -1.42 19.26
C VAL A 89 -24.03 -2.59 18.62
N LYS A 90 -23.38 -3.76 18.48
CA LYS A 90 -24.05 -4.97 17.96
C LYS A 90 -25.28 -5.36 18.82
N GLU A 91 -25.16 -5.34 20.14
CA GLU A 91 -26.26 -5.62 21.05
C GLU A 91 -27.41 -4.61 20.89
N VAL A 92 -27.10 -3.32 20.78
CA VAL A 92 -28.11 -2.28 20.56
C VAL A 92 -28.85 -2.51 19.24
N LEU A 93 -28.14 -2.77 18.15
CA LEU A 93 -28.72 -3.01 16.82
C LEU A 93 -29.56 -4.29 16.79
N GLN A 94 -29.09 -5.35 17.44
CA GLN A 94 -29.86 -6.59 17.58
C GLN A 94 -31.17 -6.36 18.35
N GLY A 95 -31.13 -5.56 19.43
CA GLY A 95 -32.34 -5.15 20.15
C GLY A 95 -33.32 -4.32 19.33
N MET A 96 -32.85 -3.73 18.22
CA MET A 96 -33.67 -2.98 17.25
C MET A 96 -34.04 -3.83 16.02
N ASN A 97 -33.77 -5.13 16.01
CA ASN A 97 -33.91 -6.06 14.87
C ASN A 97 -33.11 -5.63 13.62
N ILE A 98 -31.94 -5.03 13.81
CA ILE A 98 -31.03 -4.62 12.75
C ILE A 98 -29.82 -5.59 12.73
N ASN A 99 -29.52 -6.17 11.58
CA ASN A 99 -28.34 -7.01 11.39
C ASN A 99 -27.09 -6.16 11.11
N TYR A 100 -26.13 -6.20 12.04
CA TYR A 100 -24.87 -5.46 11.95
C TYR A 100 -24.06 -5.83 10.71
N ASP A 101 -23.99 -7.12 10.34
CA ASP A 101 -23.15 -7.57 9.22
C ASP A 101 -23.67 -7.03 7.87
N MET A 102 -24.99 -6.89 7.74
CA MET A 102 -25.59 -6.22 6.57
C MET A 102 -25.20 -4.75 6.48
N ILE A 103 -25.08 -4.07 7.62
CA ILE A 103 -24.69 -2.66 7.68
C ILE A 103 -23.20 -2.52 7.34
N GLU A 104 -22.35 -3.38 7.88
CA GLU A 104 -20.92 -3.38 7.61
C GLU A 104 -20.62 -3.62 6.11
N ASP A 105 -21.41 -4.48 5.45
CA ASP A 105 -21.25 -4.76 4.03
C ASP A 105 -21.72 -3.64 3.09
N GLU A 106 -22.52 -2.68 3.58
CA GLU A 106 -22.88 -1.48 2.82
C GLU A 106 -21.74 -0.46 2.71
N GLU A 107 -20.74 -0.51 3.59
CA GLU A 107 -19.62 0.43 3.55
C GLU A 107 -18.70 0.12 2.37
N PRO A 108 -18.51 1.08 1.42
CA PRO A 108 -17.52 0.91 0.37
C PRO A 108 -16.10 0.97 0.96
N ASP A 109 -15.16 0.24 0.35
CA ASP A 109 -13.75 0.44 0.69
C ASP A 109 -13.29 1.84 0.24
N ALA A 110 -12.66 2.59 1.12
CA ALA A 110 -11.87 3.75 0.71
C ALA A 110 -10.58 3.25 0.03
N GLY A 111 -10.68 2.98 -1.26
CA GLY A 111 -9.63 2.36 -2.10
C GLY A 111 -8.59 3.38 -2.58
N LEU A 112 -8.09 4.24 -1.69
CA LEU A 112 -7.17 5.34 -2.00
C LEU A 112 -5.71 4.89 -2.03
N GLY A 113 -5.47 3.65 -2.44
CA GLY A 113 -4.16 3.03 -2.59
C GLY A 113 -4.23 1.77 -3.44
N ASN A 114 -3.07 1.33 -3.93
CA ASN A 114 -2.98 0.18 -4.82
C ASN A 114 -2.54 -1.11 -4.11
N GLY A 115 -1.67 -1.00 -3.11
CA GLY A 115 -1.07 -2.19 -2.49
C GLY A 115 -0.33 -1.91 -1.19
N GLY A 116 0.88 -2.50 -1.08
CA GLY A 116 1.68 -2.49 0.15
C GLY A 116 2.01 -1.09 0.68
N LEU A 117 2.40 -0.16 -0.20
CA LEU A 117 2.76 1.21 0.17
C LEU A 117 1.58 1.97 0.82
N GLY A 118 0.41 1.95 0.16
CA GLY A 118 -0.79 2.63 0.67
C GLY A 118 -1.36 1.97 1.93
N ARG A 119 -1.29 0.63 2.03
CA ARG A 119 -1.75 -0.07 3.24
C ARG A 119 -0.78 0.14 4.41
N LEU A 120 0.52 0.21 4.15
CA LEU A 120 1.51 0.57 5.17
C LEU A 120 1.22 1.94 5.79
N ALA A 121 0.97 2.95 4.95
CA ALA A 121 0.58 4.29 5.40
C ALA A 121 -0.65 4.25 6.32
N ALA A 122 -1.69 3.48 5.95
CA ALA A 122 -2.88 3.30 6.79
C ALA A 122 -2.57 2.59 8.12
N CYS A 123 -1.73 1.55 8.13
CA CYS A 123 -1.29 0.87 9.36
C CYS A 123 -0.48 1.81 10.27
N PHE A 124 0.37 2.66 9.69
CA PHE A 124 1.17 3.62 10.46
C PHE A 124 0.30 4.66 11.14
N LEU A 125 -0.76 5.16 10.48
CA LEU A 125 -1.70 6.09 11.12
C LEU A 125 -2.42 5.45 12.30
N ASP A 126 -2.89 4.20 12.17
CA ASP A 126 -3.51 3.44 13.25
C ASP A 126 -2.55 3.27 14.44
N SER A 127 -1.30 2.90 14.18
CA SER A 127 -0.28 2.72 15.22
C SER A 127 0.11 4.04 15.90
N LEU A 128 0.27 5.13 15.14
CA LEU A 128 0.57 6.45 15.71
C LEU A 128 -0.51 6.89 16.70
N ALA A 129 -1.79 6.77 16.31
CA ALA A 129 -2.91 7.12 17.18
C ALA A 129 -2.98 6.19 18.41
N THR A 130 -2.81 4.87 18.21
CA THR A 130 -2.86 3.86 19.29
C THR A 130 -1.75 4.05 20.33
N LEU A 131 -0.58 4.52 19.90
CA LEU A 131 0.59 4.74 20.76
C LEU A 131 0.66 6.17 21.33
N ASP A 132 -0.37 6.97 21.14
CA ASP A 132 -0.47 8.37 21.59
C ASP A 132 0.61 9.31 21.01
N TYR A 133 1.05 9.05 19.76
CA TYR A 133 1.97 9.96 19.07
C TYR A 133 1.22 10.96 18.18
N PRO A 134 1.61 12.25 18.20
CA PRO A 134 1.04 13.26 17.32
C PRO A 134 1.53 13.06 15.89
N GLY A 135 0.69 12.40 15.07
CA GLY A 135 1.03 12.06 13.70
C GLY A 135 -0.16 12.14 12.77
N HIS A 136 0.01 12.83 11.64
CA HIS A 136 -1.05 13.13 10.68
C HIS A 136 -0.68 12.63 9.29
N GLY A 137 -1.68 12.13 8.55
CA GLY A 137 -1.52 11.76 7.15
C GLY A 137 -1.94 12.91 6.23
N TYR A 138 -1.21 13.10 5.12
CA TYR A 138 -1.54 14.06 4.07
C TYR A 138 -1.44 13.41 2.70
N GLY A 139 -2.50 13.49 1.90
CA GLY A 139 -2.58 12.86 0.58
C GLY A 139 -3.63 13.49 -0.32
N ILE A 140 -4.09 12.72 -1.31
CA ILE A 140 -5.10 13.13 -2.28
C ILE A 140 -6.42 12.40 -2.00
N ARG A 141 -7.53 13.15 -2.04
CA ARG A 141 -8.88 12.59 -2.05
C ARG A 141 -9.25 12.22 -3.47
N TYR A 142 -8.91 11.00 -3.87
CA TYR A 142 -9.28 10.54 -5.21
C TYR A 142 -10.79 10.31 -5.32
N GLU A 143 -11.38 10.83 -6.39
CA GLU A 143 -12.82 10.65 -6.66
C GLU A 143 -13.17 9.18 -6.90
N TYR A 144 -12.28 8.45 -7.62
CA TYR A 144 -12.48 7.05 -7.99
C TYR A 144 -11.42 6.11 -7.40
N GLY A 145 -10.34 6.62 -6.82
CA GLY A 145 -9.29 5.77 -6.25
C GLY A 145 -8.71 4.74 -7.24
N MET A 146 -8.52 3.51 -6.76
CA MET A 146 -8.07 2.37 -7.57
C MET A 146 -9.27 1.71 -8.25
N PHE A 147 -9.22 1.51 -9.56
CA PHE A 147 -10.32 0.99 -10.37
C PHE A 147 -10.99 -0.28 -9.79
N GLU A 148 -12.28 -0.44 -10.04
CA GLU A 148 -12.98 -1.70 -9.88
C GLU A 148 -12.55 -2.66 -11.00
N GLN A 149 -12.15 -3.89 -10.63
CA GLN A 149 -11.77 -4.91 -11.59
C GLN A 149 -12.90 -5.90 -11.80
N LYS A 150 -13.23 -6.17 -13.08
CA LYS A 150 -14.03 -7.33 -13.51
C LYS A 150 -13.22 -8.21 -14.43
N ILE A 151 -13.59 -9.48 -14.47
CA ILE A 151 -13.03 -10.45 -15.41
C ILE A 151 -14.07 -10.76 -16.47
N GLU A 152 -13.79 -10.32 -17.70
CA GLU A 152 -14.64 -10.57 -18.87
C GLU A 152 -13.87 -11.42 -19.88
N ASP A 153 -14.42 -12.56 -20.27
CA ASP A 153 -13.75 -13.55 -21.14
C ASP A 153 -12.32 -13.90 -20.65
N GLY A 154 -12.10 -13.90 -19.34
CA GLY A 154 -10.81 -14.15 -18.69
C GLY A 154 -9.85 -12.97 -18.67
N TYR A 155 -10.21 -11.83 -19.24
CA TYR A 155 -9.41 -10.61 -19.24
C TYR A 155 -9.81 -9.67 -18.11
N GLN A 156 -8.82 -8.94 -17.55
CA GLN A 156 -9.11 -7.81 -16.67
C GLN A 156 -9.72 -6.65 -17.46
N VAL A 157 -10.88 -6.18 -16.99
CA VAL A 157 -11.53 -4.96 -17.43
C VAL A 157 -11.63 -4.00 -16.26
N GLU A 158 -11.31 -2.72 -16.47
CA GLU A 158 -11.30 -1.69 -15.43
C GLU A 158 -12.57 -0.83 -15.52
N TYR A 159 -13.22 -0.65 -14.37
CA TYR A 159 -14.36 0.24 -14.17
C TYR A 159 -14.03 1.29 -13.12
N PRO A 160 -14.69 2.47 -13.16
CA PRO A 160 -14.53 3.45 -12.09
C PRO A 160 -15.00 2.86 -10.74
N ASP A 161 -14.19 3.01 -9.70
CA ASP A 161 -14.59 2.67 -8.33
C ASP A 161 -15.35 3.85 -7.72
N ASN A 162 -16.69 3.80 -7.77
CA ASN A 162 -17.58 4.85 -7.30
C ASN A 162 -17.77 4.85 -5.78
N TRP A 163 -16.68 4.81 -5.00
CA TRP A 163 -16.75 4.75 -3.54
C TRP A 163 -17.45 5.95 -2.89
N LEU A 164 -17.50 7.09 -3.60
CA LEU A 164 -18.18 8.32 -3.21
C LEU A 164 -19.57 8.49 -3.86
N SER A 165 -20.16 7.43 -4.39
CA SER A 165 -21.54 7.46 -4.92
C SER A 165 -22.57 7.91 -3.90
N HIS A 166 -22.28 7.70 -2.63
CA HIS A 166 -22.92 8.27 -1.47
C HIS A 166 -21.91 9.09 -0.66
N ARG A 167 -22.41 9.98 0.18
CA ARG A 167 -21.55 10.76 1.06
C ARG A 167 -20.81 9.83 2.02
N ASP A 168 -19.49 10.00 2.12
CA ASP A 168 -18.73 9.33 3.17
C ASP A 168 -19.06 9.93 4.55
N PRO A 169 -19.58 9.14 5.51
CA PRO A 169 -19.94 9.63 6.84
C PRO A 169 -18.74 10.03 7.69
N TRP A 170 -17.52 9.59 7.35
CA TRP A 170 -16.33 9.79 8.15
C TRP A 170 -15.59 11.10 7.88
N GLU A 171 -15.71 11.66 6.68
CA GLU A 171 -14.96 12.87 6.31
C GLU A 171 -15.67 14.18 6.71
N THR A 172 -14.86 15.22 6.91
CA THR A 172 -15.31 16.60 7.10
C THR A 172 -14.67 17.51 6.08
N LYS A 173 -15.44 18.10 5.20
CA LYS A 173 -14.96 19.14 4.27
C LYS A 173 -14.56 20.41 5.03
N ARG A 174 -13.36 20.93 4.79
CA ARG A 174 -12.81 22.11 5.45
C ARG A 174 -12.63 23.25 4.43
N SER A 175 -13.74 23.82 3.98
CA SER A 175 -13.71 24.94 3.03
C SER A 175 -13.05 26.20 3.60
N ASP A 176 -12.94 26.29 4.91
CA ASP A 176 -12.24 27.34 5.65
C ASP A 176 -10.70 27.26 5.55
N LEU A 177 -10.16 26.10 5.12
CA LEU A 177 -8.73 25.82 5.04
C LEU A 177 -8.21 25.62 3.62
N GLN A 178 -8.95 26.08 2.63
CA GLN A 178 -8.53 26.00 1.22
C GLN A 178 -7.24 26.77 0.97
N VAL A 179 -6.44 26.24 0.03
CA VAL A 179 -5.25 26.90 -0.50
C VAL A 179 -5.21 26.83 -2.01
N THR A 180 -4.43 27.72 -2.63
CA THR A 180 -4.26 27.75 -4.10
C THR A 180 -2.90 27.15 -4.47
N VAL A 181 -2.91 26.18 -5.40
CA VAL A 181 -1.70 25.60 -6.01
C VAL A 181 -1.58 26.12 -7.44
N LYS A 182 -0.36 26.52 -7.83
CA LYS A 182 -0.07 27.13 -9.14
C LYS A 182 0.78 26.23 -10.01
N PHE A 183 0.39 26.10 -11.27
CA PHE A 183 1.11 25.33 -12.29
C PHE A 183 1.50 26.20 -13.49
N GLY A 184 2.67 25.95 -14.07
CA GLY A 184 3.15 26.68 -15.23
C GLY A 184 3.40 28.16 -14.95
N GLY A 185 3.08 29.01 -15.91
CA GLY A 185 3.27 30.44 -15.83
C GLY A 185 4.70 30.89 -16.10
N ASN A 186 4.94 32.19 -15.86
CA ASN A 186 6.24 32.82 -16.05
C ASN A 186 6.78 33.31 -14.70
N ILE A 187 8.08 33.13 -14.51
CA ILE A 187 8.74 33.64 -13.30
C ILE A 187 8.98 35.14 -13.50
N ALA A 188 8.41 35.94 -12.61
CA ALA A 188 8.62 37.36 -12.53
C ALA A 188 9.45 37.71 -11.30
N TYR A 189 10.23 38.79 -11.42
CA TYR A 189 11.03 39.33 -10.37
C TYR A 189 10.51 40.74 -10.02
N GLY A 190 10.29 40.97 -8.76
CA GLY A 190 9.81 42.26 -8.25
C GLY A 190 10.32 42.55 -6.85
N LYS A 191 9.66 43.48 -6.19
CA LYS A 191 9.92 43.83 -4.80
C LYS A 191 8.66 43.73 -3.97
N THR A 192 8.81 43.33 -2.73
CA THR A 192 7.77 43.39 -1.72
C THR A 192 7.48 44.88 -1.37
N PRO A 193 6.39 45.20 -0.67
CA PRO A 193 6.06 46.59 -0.27
C PRO A 193 7.15 47.25 0.58
N ASP A 194 7.94 46.50 1.32
CA ASP A 194 9.10 46.92 2.11
C ASP A 194 10.42 46.94 1.30
N GLY A 195 10.34 46.69 -0.03
CA GLY A 195 11.46 46.86 -0.95
C GLY A 195 12.40 45.64 -1.12
N GLN A 196 12.10 44.53 -0.47
CA GLN A 196 12.89 43.29 -0.59
C GLN A 196 12.66 42.60 -1.93
N PRO A 197 13.69 41.96 -2.52
CA PRO A 197 13.55 41.18 -3.75
C PRO A 197 12.61 39.97 -3.57
N ARG A 198 11.72 39.74 -4.54
CA ARG A 198 10.79 38.64 -4.49
C ARG A 198 10.57 38.03 -5.88
N PHE A 199 10.56 36.69 -5.94
CA PHE A 199 10.08 35.96 -7.11
C PHE A 199 8.59 35.65 -6.96
N TYR A 200 7.83 35.72 -8.07
CA TYR A 200 6.44 35.30 -8.12
C TYR A 200 6.12 34.74 -9.49
N ILE A 201 5.03 33.99 -9.59
CA ILE A 201 4.62 33.32 -10.83
C ILE A 201 3.43 34.09 -11.40
N GLU A 202 3.58 34.61 -12.62
CA GLU A 202 2.54 35.27 -13.39
C GLU A 202 1.92 34.30 -14.39
N ASN A 203 0.62 34.49 -14.71
CA ASN A 203 -0.12 33.70 -15.70
C ASN A 203 -0.09 32.18 -15.43
N ALA A 204 -0.04 31.78 -14.20
CA ALA A 204 -0.15 30.39 -13.80
C ALA A 204 -1.58 29.85 -13.93
N GLU A 205 -1.71 28.56 -14.16
CA GLU A 205 -2.96 27.82 -13.94
C GLU A 205 -3.14 27.68 -12.42
N GLU A 206 -4.22 28.23 -11.87
CA GLU A 206 -4.54 28.16 -10.46
C GLU A 206 -5.54 27.02 -10.19
N VAL A 207 -5.24 26.20 -9.21
CA VAL A 207 -6.07 25.09 -8.73
C VAL A 207 -6.34 25.27 -7.24
N ILE A 208 -7.61 25.21 -6.85
CA ILE A 208 -8.00 25.24 -5.45
C ILE A 208 -7.86 23.84 -4.86
N ALA A 209 -7.11 23.72 -3.78
CA ALA A 209 -7.01 22.54 -2.97
C ALA A 209 -7.91 22.67 -1.74
N THR A 210 -8.93 21.82 -1.65
CA THR A 210 -9.88 21.79 -0.54
C THR A 210 -9.59 20.56 0.33
N PRO A 211 -9.27 20.72 1.62
CA PRO A 211 -9.00 19.56 2.47
C PRO A 211 -10.29 18.93 3.00
N TYR A 212 -10.23 17.60 3.09
CA TYR A 212 -11.20 16.76 3.78
C TYR A 212 -10.48 16.03 4.90
N ASP A 213 -10.96 16.19 6.12
CA ASP A 213 -10.36 15.60 7.32
C ASP A 213 -11.12 14.35 7.74
N MET A 214 -10.41 13.24 7.93
CA MET A 214 -10.91 11.97 8.44
C MET A 214 -10.28 11.67 9.82
N PRO A 215 -11.07 11.23 10.82
CA PRO A 215 -10.54 10.86 12.14
C PRO A 215 -9.79 9.52 12.06
N ILE A 216 -8.62 9.45 12.65
CA ILE A 216 -7.82 8.24 12.85
C ILE A 216 -7.87 7.89 14.34
N VAL A 217 -8.68 6.93 14.66
CA VAL A 217 -8.99 6.55 16.05
C VAL A 217 -7.93 5.58 16.58
N GLY A 218 -7.29 5.91 17.68
CA GLY A 218 -6.39 5.01 18.39
C GLY A 218 -7.13 3.92 19.18
N PHE A 219 -6.54 2.73 19.25
CA PHE A 219 -7.10 1.60 20.01
C PHE A 219 -6.90 1.80 21.50
N ASP A 220 -8.00 1.68 22.27
CA ASP A 220 -8.01 1.81 23.73
C ASP A 220 -7.26 3.07 24.23
N THR A 221 -7.50 4.19 23.56
CA THR A 221 -7.01 5.53 23.91
C THR A 221 -8.03 6.58 23.50
N LYS A 222 -7.84 7.81 23.98
CA LYS A 222 -8.62 8.98 23.51
C LYS A 222 -7.99 9.69 22.32
N THR A 223 -6.79 9.33 21.95
CA THR A 223 -6.09 9.97 20.85
C THR A 223 -6.79 9.70 19.52
N VAL A 224 -7.13 10.77 18.82
CA VAL A 224 -7.69 10.73 17.48
C VAL A 224 -6.88 11.69 16.61
N ASN A 225 -6.04 11.13 15.75
CA ASN A 225 -5.25 11.89 14.79
C ASN A 225 -6.06 12.23 13.52
N THR A 226 -5.46 12.94 12.60
CA THR A 226 -6.14 13.40 11.38
C THR A 226 -5.47 12.83 10.14
N LEU A 227 -6.26 12.28 9.21
CA LEU A 227 -5.89 12.09 7.82
C LEU A 227 -6.53 13.23 7.00
N ARG A 228 -5.70 14.08 6.39
CA ARG A 228 -6.12 15.20 5.54
C ARG A 228 -5.90 14.87 4.08
N LEU A 229 -6.97 14.82 3.31
CA LEU A 229 -6.94 14.51 1.89
C LEU A 229 -7.40 15.72 1.07
N TRP A 230 -6.63 16.05 0.04
CA TRP A 230 -6.87 17.22 -0.80
C TRP A 230 -7.69 16.90 -2.05
N GLU A 231 -8.76 17.64 -2.27
CA GLU A 231 -9.57 17.64 -3.49
C GLU A 231 -9.22 18.85 -4.36
N ALA A 232 -9.03 18.63 -5.65
CA ALA A 232 -8.72 19.68 -6.62
C ALA A 232 -9.96 20.24 -7.28
N SER A 233 -10.04 21.57 -7.42
CA SER A 233 -11.12 22.24 -8.15
C SER A 233 -10.62 23.51 -8.83
N SER A 234 -11.39 24.02 -9.82
CA SER A 234 -11.05 25.28 -10.50
C SER A 234 -11.57 26.49 -9.71
N PRO A 235 -10.78 27.57 -9.56
CA PRO A 235 -11.24 28.80 -8.90
C PRO A 235 -12.38 29.52 -9.65
N ASN A 236 -12.41 29.35 -10.95
CA ASN A 236 -13.42 30.01 -11.81
C ASN A 236 -14.60 29.09 -12.17
N GLY A 237 -14.52 27.82 -11.80
CA GLY A 237 -15.56 26.81 -11.99
C GLY A 237 -16.08 26.75 -13.43
N PHE A 238 -17.36 26.88 -13.58
CA PHE A 238 -18.13 26.81 -14.81
C PHE A 238 -18.17 28.16 -15.55
N ASP A 239 -17.83 28.17 -16.84
CA ASP A 239 -17.89 29.39 -17.68
C ASP A 239 -19.29 29.57 -18.27
N LEU A 240 -20.09 30.41 -17.61
CA LEU A 240 -21.47 30.68 -18.00
C LEU A 240 -21.57 31.38 -19.37
N GLN A 241 -20.57 32.18 -19.79
CA GLN A 241 -20.58 32.84 -21.08
C GLN A 241 -20.41 31.81 -22.22
N LEU A 242 -19.47 30.94 -22.11
CA LEU A 242 -19.27 29.84 -23.08
C LEU A 242 -20.53 28.95 -23.12
N PHE A 243 -21.09 28.62 -21.99
CA PHE A 243 -22.34 27.84 -21.93
C PHE A 243 -23.50 28.51 -22.64
N ASN A 244 -23.70 29.80 -22.40
CA ASN A 244 -24.76 30.60 -23.07
C ASN A 244 -24.51 30.73 -24.58
N ASN A 245 -23.27 30.64 -25.03
CA ASN A 245 -22.89 30.60 -26.44
C ASN A 245 -22.97 29.18 -27.04
N MET A 246 -23.55 28.21 -26.33
CA MET A 246 -23.68 26.80 -26.74
C MET A 246 -22.36 26.04 -26.91
N ASP A 247 -21.28 26.55 -26.35
CA ASP A 247 -19.98 25.86 -26.29
C ASP A 247 -19.84 25.11 -24.96
N TYR A 248 -20.64 24.05 -24.80
CA TYR A 248 -20.80 23.33 -23.53
C TYR A 248 -19.51 22.61 -23.10
N ASN A 249 -18.73 22.11 -24.04
CA ASN A 249 -17.47 21.41 -23.73
C ASN A 249 -16.42 22.38 -23.18
N ARG A 250 -16.23 23.56 -23.82
CA ARG A 250 -15.28 24.56 -23.34
C ARG A 250 -15.75 25.24 -22.05
N ALA A 251 -17.05 25.29 -21.81
CA ALA A 251 -17.61 25.84 -20.58
C ALA A 251 -17.13 25.09 -19.31
N VAL A 252 -16.80 23.81 -19.42
CA VAL A 252 -16.31 22.94 -18.31
C VAL A 252 -14.84 22.52 -18.45
N GLU A 253 -14.12 22.97 -19.48
CA GLU A 253 -12.75 22.53 -19.76
C GLU A 253 -11.77 22.81 -18.62
N ARG A 254 -11.81 24.04 -18.07
CA ARG A 254 -10.95 24.45 -16.95
C ARG A 254 -11.30 23.70 -15.68
N GLN A 255 -12.59 23.49 -15.45
CA GLN A 255 -13.06 22.67 -14.31
C GLN A 255 -12.55 21.24 -14.41
N ASN A 256 -12.74 20.60 -15.57
CA ASN A 256 -12.26 19.23 -15.81
C ASN A 256 -10.74 19.12 -15.70
N SER A 257 -9.99 20.11 -16.19
CA SER A 257 -8.53 20.13 -16.08
C SER A 257 -8.05 20.12 -14.63
N ALA A 258 -8.67 20.92 -13.78
CA ALA A 258 -8.35 20.97 -12.35
C ALA A 258 -8.79 19.69 -11.61
N GLU A 259 -10.03 19.25 -11.80
CA GLU A 259 -10.58 18.06 -11.12
C GLU A 259 -9.85 16.77 -11.50
N ASN A 260 -9.31 16.65 -12.72
CA ASN A 260 -8.52 15.50 -13.15
C ASN A 260 -7.32 15.22 -12.22
N ILE A 261 -6.79 16.22 -11.52
CA ILE A 261 -5.66 16.07 -10.59
C ILE A 261 -6.02 15.12 -9.44
N SER A 262 -7.26 15.20 -8.92
CA SER A 262 -7.73 14.34 -7.83
C SER A 262 -8.73 13.26 -8.27
N ARG A 263 -8.85 13.00 -9.57
CA ARG A 263 -9.89 12.10 -10.08
C ARG A 263 -9.55 10.64 -9.95
N VAL A 264 -8.36 10.21 -10.36
CA VAL A 264 -7.96 8.79 -10.41
C VAL A 264 -6.56 8.58 -9.86
N LEU A 265 -6.40 7.56 -9.01
CA LEU A 265 -5.10 7.09 -8.55
C LEU A 265 -4.34 6.39 -9.69
N TYR A 266 -3.09 6.78 -9.91
CA TYR A 266 -2.20 6.24 -10.95
C TYR A 266 -2.82 6.25 -12.36
N PRO A 267 -3.07 7.44 -12.94
CA PRO A 267 -3.45 7.53 -14.35
C PRO A 267 -2.37 6.87 -15.22
N ASN A 268 -2.78 6.35 -16.38
CA ASN A 268 -1.86 5.77 -17.36
C ASN A 268 -0.83 6.83 -17.79
N ASP A 269 0.45 6.54 -17.59
CA ASP A 269 1.59 7.44 -17.84
C ASP A 269 2.50 6.99 -18.99
N ASN A 270 2.00 6.13 -19.90
CA ASN A 270 2.74 5.71 -21.08
C ASN A 270 3.04 6.87 -22.05
N GLY A 271 2.33 7.98 -21.92
CA GLY A 271 2.52 9.18 -22.74
C GLY A 271 2.83 10.45 -21.92
N PRO A 272 3.24 11.55 -22.60
CA PRO A 272 3.60 12.81 -21.94
C PRO A 272 2.47 13.41 -21.09
N SER A 273 1.22 13.33 -21.56
CA SER A 273 0.05 13.87 -20.84
C SER A 273 -0.19 13.16 -19.52
N GLY A 274 -0.05 11.82 -19.49
CA GLY A 274 -0.18 11.04 -18.26
C GLY A 274 0.96 11.33 -17.29
N LYS A 275 2.20 11.46 -17.77
CA LYS A 275 3.34 11.89 -16.96
C LYS A 275 3.13 13.28 -16.36
N ALA A 276 2.64 14.22 -17.16
CA ALA A 276 2.31 15.57 -16.70
C ALA A 276 1.24 15.56 -15.62
N LEU A 277 0.18 14.75 -15.78
CA LEU A 277 -0.87 14.61 -14.76
C LEU A 277 -0.33 14.00 -13.45
N ARG A 278 0.51 12.97 -13.52
CA ARG A 278 1.14 12.40 -12.32
C ARG A 278 2.03 13.41 -11.60
N LEU A 279 2.82 14.21 -12.32
CA LEU A 279 3.61 15.27 -11.69
C LEU A 279 2.71 16.37 -11.08
N LYS A 280 1.59 16.72 -11.74
CA LYS A 280 0.59 17.64 -11.17
C LYS A 280 0.02 17.09 -9.86
N GLN A 281 -0.33 15.80 -9.81
CA GLN A 281 -0.82 15.16 -8.58
C GLN A 281 0.18 15.26 -7.44
N GLN A 282 1.44 14.94 -7.69
CA GLN A 282 2.51 14.97 -6.68
C GLN A 282 2.76 16.37 -6.14
N TYR A 283 2.86 17.35 -7.01
CA TYR A 283 3.05 18.74 -6.60
C TYR A 283 1.81 19.31 -5.91
N PHE A 284 0.61 18.99 -6.39
CA PHE A 284 -0.66 19.45 -5.83
C PHE A 284 -0.77 19.14 -4.34
N PHE A 285 -0.67 17.87 -3.94
CA PHE A 285 -0.83 17.53 -2.54
C PHE A 285 0.37 17.95 -1.70
N SER A 286 1.58 17.94 -2.24
CA SER A 286 2.78 18.40 -1.55
C SER A 286 2.73 19.89 -1.24
N SER A 287 2.38 20.73 -2.23
CA SER A 287 2.26 22.17 -2.07
C SER A 287 1.11 22.55 -1.14
N ALA A 288 -0.07 21.95 -1.33
CA ALA A 288 -1.23 22.19 -0.46
C ALA A 288 -0.92 21.86 1.01
N SER A 289 -0.27 20.72 1.25
CA SER A 289 0.12 20.29 2.60
C SER A 289 1.12 21.25 3.23
N LEU A 290 2.17 21.67 2.51
CA LEU A 290 3.17 22.60 3.04
C LEU A 290 2.61 23.99 3.29
N GLN A 291 1.76 24.51 2.40
CA GLN A 291 1.08 25.78 2.63
C GLN A 291 0.25 25.74 3.92
N ASP A 292 -0.45 24.64 4.16
CA ASP A 292 -1.23 24.43 5.38
C ASP A 292 -0.35 24.38 6.63
N LEU A 293 0.74 23.61 6.60
CA LEU A 293 1.68 23.48 7.72
C LEU A 293 2.36 24.80 8.06
N VAL A 294 2.86 25.50 7.04
CA VAL A 294 3.55 26.80 7.23
C VAL A 294 2.58 27.87 7.75
N ARG A 295 1.33 27.89 7.24
CA ARG A 295 0.29 28.82 7.71
C ARG A 295 0.01 28.62 9.20
N HIS A 296 -0.15 27.39 9.66
CA HIS A 296 -0.36 27.07 11.08
C HIS A 296 0.86 27.47 11.91
N TYR A 297 2.06 27.10 11.45
CA TYR A 297 3.30 27.49 12.13
C TYR A 297 3.42 29.01 12.31
N VAL A 298 3.19 29.76 11.25
CA VAL A 298 3.28 31.23 11.28
C VAL A 298 2.22 31.87 12.20
N ALA A 299 1.01 31.31 12.24
CA ALA A 299 -0.03 31.78 13.15
C ALA A 299 0.35 31.61 14.63
N ASP A 300 1.04 30.52 14.98
CA ASP A 300 1.38 30.18 16.37
C ASP A 300 2.75 30.71 16.80
N TYR A 301 3.74 30.75 15.89
CA TYR A 301 5.15 31.02 16.20
C TYR A 301 5.77 32.19 15.42
N GLY A 302 5.02 32.81 14.50
CA GLY A 302 5.55 33.88 13.64
C GLY A 302 6.48 33.36 12.55
N THR A 303 7.36 34.26 12.05
CA THR A 303 8.22 34.01 10.88
C THR A 303 9.67 33.61 11.23
N ASP A 304 9.94 33.22 12.45
CA ASP A 304 11.25 32.63 12.84
C ASP A 304 11.24 31.11 12.54
N PHE A 305 11.63 30.75 11.33
CA PHE A 305 11.59 29.36 10.86
C PHE A 305 12.68 28.46 11.43
N LYS A 306 13.63 28.97 12.20
CA LYS A 306 14.68 28.14 12.84
C LYS A 306 14.11 27.09 13.77
N LYS A 307 12.94 27.36 14.37
CA LYS A 307 12.23 26.42 15.24
C LYS A 307 11.35 25.42 14.48
N PHE A 308 11.13 25.63 13.18
CA PHE A 308 10.25 24.75 12.37
C PHE A 308 10.65 23.27 12.46
N PRO A 309 11.93 22.86 12.31
CA PRO A 309 12.34 21.46 12.42
C PRO A 309 12.23 20.88 13.84
N GLU A 310 12.19 21.73 14.86
CA GLU A 310 12.00 21.26 16.25
C GLU A 310 10.54 20.82 16.49
N LEU A 311 9.59 21.41 15.77
CA LEU A 311 8.15 21.18 15.91
C LEU A 311 7.55 20.31 14.81
N HIS A 312 8.26 20.13 13.69
CA HIS A 312 7.75 19.40 12.53
C HIS A 312 8.79 18.40 12.03
N VAL A 313 8.32 17.20 11.75
CA VAL A 313 9.04 16.22 10.93
C VAL A 313 8.12 15.75 9.81
N ILE A 314 8.63 15.74 8.58
CA ILE A 314 7.87 15.34 7.38
C ILE A 314 8.50 14.07 6.83
N GLN A 315 7.74 12.98 6.86
CA GLN A 315 8.15 11.71 6.27
C GLN A 315 7.62 11.59 4.85
N LEU A 316 8.53 11.38 3.90
CA LEU A 316 8.22 11.17 2.50
C LEU A 316 8.07 9.67 2.21
N ASN A 317 6.84 9.27 1.88
CA ASN A 317 6.54 7.87 1.56
C ASN A 317 6.80 7.62 0.07
N ASP A 318 7.96 7.06 -0.24
CA ASP A 318 8.56 6.94 -1.57
C ASP A 318 8.92 8.31 -2.20
N THR A 319 9.17 8.34 -3.51
CA THR A 319 9.56 9.55 -4.24
C THR A 319 8.37 10.45 -4.62
N HIS A 320 7.15 9.96 -4.47
CA HIS A 320 5.95 10.70 -4.88
C HIS A 320 5.85 12.10 -4.25
N PRO A 321 6.14 12.33 -2.96
CA PRO A 321 6.10 13.66 -2.35
C PRO A 321 7.45 14.38 -2.33
N VAL A 322 8.49 13.91 -3.00
CA VAL A 322 9.85 14.51 -2.93
C VAL A 322 9.87 15.95 -3.42
N VAL A 323 8.97 16.33 -4.32
CA VAL A 323 8.82 17.71 -4.79
C VAL A 323 8.44 18.69 -3.65
N ALA A 324 8.03 18.20 -2.49
CA ALA A 324 7.82 18.99 -1.27
C ALA A 324 9.12 19.67 -0.79
N ILE A 325 10.29 19.07 -1.04
CA ILE A 325 11.58 19.62 -0.65
C ILE A 325 11.83 20.99 -1.29
N PRO A 326 11.88 21.14 -2.62
CA PRO A 326 12.03 22.44 -3.25
C PRO A 326 10.81 23.35 -3.05
N GLU A 327 9.62 22.80 -2.81
CA GLU A 327 8.44 23.63 -2.52
C GLU A 327 8.55 24.30 -1.16
N LEU A 328 9.05 23.66 -0.11
CA LEU A 328 9.28 24.32 1.16
C LEU A 328 10.35 25.41 1.02
N MET A 329 11.41 25.16 0.24
CA MET A 329 12.38 26.21 -0.12
C MET A 329 11.68 27.42 -0.75
N ARG A 330 10.80 27.18 -1.75
CA ARG A 330 10.03 28.23 -2.44
C ARG A 330 9.18 29.04 -1.45
N ILE A 331 8.42 28.35 -0.62
CA ILE A 331 7.56 29.03 0.38
C ILE A 331 8.39 29.91 1.29
N LEU A 332 9.46 29.39 1.89
CA LEU A 332 10.31 30.14 2.81
C LEU A 332 10.97 31.34 2.15
N MET A 333 11.52 31.15 0.95
CA MET A 333 12.25 32.22 0.24
C MET A 333 11.33 33.23 -0.42
N ASP A 334 10.32 32.77 -1.16
CA ASP A 334 9.52 33.63 -2.04
C ASP A 334 8.33 34.25 -1.28
N GLU A 335 7.79 33.61 -0.25
CA GLU A 335 6.65 34.13 0.51
C GLU A 335 7.07 34.82 1.80
N TYR A 336 8.12 34.32 2.47
CA TYR A 336 8.58 34.84 3.75
C TYR A 336 9.96 35.52 3.70
N ASN A 337 10.57 35.59 2.53
CA ASN A 337 11.86 36.26 2.31
C ASN A 337 13.02 35.72 3.15
N VAL A 338 13.00 34.40 3.46
CA VAL A 338 14.10 33.71 4.13
C VAL A 338 15.28 33.52 3.17
N GLY A 339 16.50 33.76 3.62
CA GLY A 339 17.69 33.54 2.78
C GLY A 339 17.90 32.07 2.45
N TRP A 340 18.56 31.79 1.32
CA TRP A 340 18.80 30.41 0.83
C TRP A 340 19.38 29.47 1.90
N ASP A 341 20.47 29.90 2.55
CA ASP A 341 21.19 29.02 3.47
C ASP A 341 20.37 28.70 4.73
N GLU A 342 19.59 29.66 5.22
CA GLU A 342 18.66 29.43 6.33
C GLU A 342 17.48 28.53 5.91
N ALA A 343 16.90 28.78 4.74
CA ALA A 343 15.82 27.93 4.21
C ALA A 343 16.32 26.48 3.99
N TRP A 344 17.53 26.31 3.47
CA TRP A 344 18.12 24.98 3.26
C TRP A 344 18.39 24.26 4.58
N ASP A 345 18.88 24.97 5.61
CA ASP A 345 19.07 24.40 6.95
C ASP A 345 17.75 23.91 7.56
N VAL A 346 16.67 24.67 7.41
CA VAL A 346 15.33 24.27 7.84
C VAL A 346 14.87 23.01 7.09
N VAL A 347 14.96 23.02 5.77
CA VAL A 347 14.51 21.93 4.91
C VAL A 347 15.24 20.63 5.20
N THR A 348 16.57 20.68 5.28
CA THR A 348 17.39 19.49 5.51
C THR A 348 17.27 18.89 6.91
N LYS A 349 16.69 19.60 7.85
CA LYS A 349 16.38 19.12 9.21
C LYS A 349 14.93 18.65 9.37
N THR A 350 14.08 18.92 8.38
CA THR A 350 12.63 18.65 8.45
C THR A 350 12.25 17.36 7.75
N PHE A 351 12.86 17.02 6.59
CA PHE A 351 12.46 15.91 5.76
C PHE A 351 13.23 14.62 6.02
N ALA A 352 12.51 13.50 6.05
CA ALA A 352 13.03 12.14 6.02
C ALA A 352 12.38 11.36 4.88
N TYR A 353 13.11 10.42 4.28
CA TYR A 353 12.71 9.68 3.08
C TYR A 353 12.76 8.18 3.30
N THR A 354 11.67 7.48 2.95
CA THR A 354 11.61 6.03 2.87
C THR A 354 11.64 5.59 1.41
N ASN A 355 12.61 4.74 1.05
CA ASN A 355 12.64 4.06 -0.25
C ASN A 355 11.86 2.74 -0.18
N HIS A 356 10.98 2.49 -1.16
CA HIS A 356 10.19 1.26 -1.26
C HIS A 356 10.57 0.40 -2.48
N THR A 357 11.61 0.78 -3.21
CA THR A 357 11.96 0.17 -4.50
C THR A 357 13.41 -0.29 -4.51
N ILE A 358 13.68 -1.50 -5.04
CA ILE A 358 15.05 -1.99 -5.24
C ILE A 358 15.52 -1.69 -6.67
N LEU A 359 14.63 -1.80 -7.67
CA LEU A 359 15.01 -1.60 -9.08
C LEU A 359 15.34 -0.13 -9.36
N ALA A 360 16.61 0.17 -9.66
CA ALA A 360 17.08 1.52 -10.00
C ALA A 360 16.33 2.13 -11.21
N GLU A 361 15.92 1.30 -12.16
CA GLU A 361 15.12 1.71 -13.32
C GLU A 361 13.71 2.18 -12.94
N ALA A 362 13.14 1.67 -11.85
CA ALA A 362 11.84 2.07 -11.33
C ALA A 362 11.91 3.31 -10.44
N LEU A 363 13.11 3.83 -10.11
CA LEU A 363 13.27 5.12 -9.42
C LEU A 363 12.77 6.25 -10.33
N GLU A 364 11.93 7.12 -9.76
CA GLU A 364 11.19 8.12 -10.50
C GLU A 364 12.09 9.20 -11.08
N LYS A 365 11.91 9.47 -12.36
CA LYS A 365 12.69 10.45 -13.14
C LYS A 365 11.72 11.23 -14.01
N TRP A 366 11.82 12.56 -13.98
CA TRP A 366 10.95 13.42 -14.78
C TRP A 366 11.73 14.07 -15.94
N PRO A 367 11.23 14.01 -17.18
CA PRO A 367 11.80 14.80 -18.28
C PRO A 367 11.82 16.29 -17.91
N ILE A 368 12.94 16.96 -18.15
CA ILE A 368 13.09 18.40 -17.85
C ILE A 368 11.98 19.22 -18.53
N SER A 369 11.63 18.88 -19.78
CA SER A 369 10.58 19.59 -20.51
C SER A 369 9.22 19.56 -19.80
N ILE A 370 8.85 18.46 -19.16
CA ILE A 370 7.62 18.35 -18.39
C ILE A 370 7.79 19.08 -17.04
N PHE A 371 8.87 18.80 -16.32
CA PHE A 371 9.10 19.34 -14.99
C PHE A 371 9.22 20.88 -15.01
N GLN A 372 10.06 21.43 -15.88
CA GLN A 372 10.24 22.86 -16.03
C GLN A 372 8.98 23.56 -16.57
N GLY A 373 8.26 22.92 -17.51
CA GLY A 373 7.03 23.47 -18.08
C GLY A 373 5.90 23.61 -17.08
N LEU A 374 5.75 22.62 -16.19
CA LEU A 374 4.74 22.62 -15.14
C LEU A 374 5.13 23.40 -13.89
N LEU A 375 6.41 23.38 -13.53
CA LEU A 375 6.93 23.86 -12.24
C LEU A 375 8.19 24.72 -12.43
N PRO A 376 8.10 25.84 -13.18
CA PRO A 376 9.29 26.61 -13.59
C PRO A 376 10.10 27.14 -12.40
N ARG A 377 9.45 27.63 -11.34
CA ARG A 377 10.15 28.13 -10.16
C ARG A 377 10.79 27.01 -9.32
N ILE A 378 10.09 25.89 -9.19
CA ILE A 378 10.60 24.69 -8.51
C ILE A 378 11.83 24.15 -9.26
N TYR A 379 11.80 24.13 -10.59
CA TYR A 379 12.93 23.71 -11.39
C TYR A 379 14.17 24.58 -11.15
N GLN A 380 14.03 25.91 -11.10
CA GLN A 380 15.16 26.81 -10.75
C GLN A 380 15.76 26.49 -9.37
N ILE A 381 14.92 26.17 -8.40
CA ILE A 381 15.39 25.78 -7.06
C ILE A 381 16.14 24.45 -7.12
N VAL A 382 15.63 23.47 -7.86
CA VAL A 382 16.31 22.17 -8.05
C VAL A 382 17.63 22.34 -8.81
N GLU A 383 17.71 23.25 -9.80
CA GLU A 383 18.97 23.59 -10.48
C GLU A 383 20.03 24.12 -9.49
N GLU A 384 19.65 25.01 -8.59
CA GLU A 384 20.59 25.55 -7.60
C GLU A 384 20.98 24.48 -6.56
N ILE A 385 20.05 23.62 -6.12
CA ILE A 385 20.36 22.48 -5.25
C ILE A 385 21.39 21.57 -5.95
N ASN A 386 21.14 21.23 -7.22
CA ASN A 386 22.03 20.40 -8.02
C ASN A 386 23.43 21.04 -8.19
N ARG A 387 23.49 22.34 -8.49
CA ARG A 387 24.75 23.06 -8.60
C ARG A 387 25.58 22.97 -7.30
N ARG A 388 24.95 23.13 -6.16
CA ARG A 388 25.60 23.01 -4.84
C ARG A 388 26.08 21.59 -4.56
N LEU A 389 25.28 20.59 -4.89
CA LEU A 389 25.68 19.19 -4.80
C LEU A 389 26.90 18.87 -5.66
N ILE A 390 26.94 19.36 -6.89
CA ILE A 390 28.11 19.15 -7.78
C ILE A 390 29.38 19.77 -7.19
N ILE A 391 29.29 20.94 -6.54
CA ILE A 391 30.43 21.54 -5.82
C ILE A 391 30.92 20.61 -4.69
N GLU A 392 30.01 20.07 -3.90
CA GLU A 392 30.33 19.11 -2.82
C GLU A 392 31.00 17.84 -3.39
N LEU A 393 30.46 17.27 -4.46
CA LEU A 393 31.00 16.08 -5.12
C LEU A 393 32.41 16.33 -5.67
N ARG A 394 32.65 17.48 -6.27
CA ARG A 394 33.99 17.87 -6.78
C ARG A 394 35.01 18.02 -5.65
N GLN A 395 34.59 18.48 -4.49
CA GLN A 395 35.49 18.58 -3.33
C GLN A 395 35.84 17.23 -2.75
N LYS A 396 34.85 16.31 -2.69
CA LYS A 396 35.02 14.96 -2.12
C LYS A 396 35.69 13.99 -3.09
N TYR A 397 35.41 14.10 -4.39
CA TYR A 397 35.89 13.22 -5.47
C TYR A 397 36.52 14.04 -6.60
N PRO A 398 37.68 14.71 -6.42
CA PRO A 398 38.18 15.76 -7.32
C PRO A 398 38.36 15.33 -8.81
N ASN A 399 38.62 14.06 -9.09
CA ASN A 399 38.95 13.55 -10.43
C ASN A 399 37.95 12.54 -10.95
N ASP A 400 36.85 12.33 -10.27
CA ASP A 400 35.84 11.33 -10.62
C ASP A 400 34.66 12.00 -11.35
N TYR A 401 34.85 12.34 -12.60
CA TYR A 401 33.84 13.01 -13.42
C TYR A 401 32.61 12.14 -13.68
N GLU A 402 32.79 10.82 -13.78
CA GLU A 402 31.71 9.87 -13.99
C GLU A 402 30.77 9.85 -12.77
N LYS A 403 31.35 9.78 -11.57
CA LYS A 403 30.60 9.86 -10.31
C LYS A 403 29.85 11.18 -10.16
N HIS A 404 30.48 12.32 -10.54
CA HIS A 404 29.81 13.63 -10.53
C HIS A 404 28.59 13.65 -11.42
N GLN A 405 28.68 13.06 -12.64
CA GLN A 405 27.56 12.98 -13.57
C GLN A 405 26.47 12.04 -13.08
N HIS A 406 26.86 10.84 -12.60
CA HIS A 406 25.94 9.82 -12.13
C HIS A 406 25.11 10.26 -10.90
N MET A 407 25.73 10.97 -9.98
CA MET A 407 25.09 11.47 -8.76
C MET A 407 24.42 12.85 -8.94
N SER A 408 24.48 13.44 -10.11
CA SER A 408 23.78 14.70 -10.40
C SER A 408 22.26 14.50 -10.35
N ILE A 409 21.55 15.40 -9.65
CA ILE A 409 20.08 15.41 -9.59
C ILE A 409 19.49 15.66 -10.97
N ILE A 410 20.15 16.50 -11.77
CA ILE A 410 19.75 16.81 -13.15
C ILE A 410 20.82 16.28 -14.10
N HIS A 411 20.49 15.22 -14.84
CA HIS A 411 21.34 14.68 -15.89
C HIS A 411 20.51 13.91 -16.94
N ASN A 412 21.07 13.68 -18.13
CA ASN A 412 20.39 12.99 -19.23
C ASN A 412 18.96 13.51 -19.49
N ASP A 413 18.79 14.83 -19.51
CA ASP A 413 17.52 15.54 -19.72
C ASP A 413 16.39 15.14 -18.74
N LYS A 414 16.76 14.69 -17.54
CA LYS A 414 15.81 14.25 -16.49
C LYS A 414 16.19 14.80 -15.12
N VAL A 415 15.17 14.95 -14.28
CA VAL A 415 15.29 15.23 -12.84
C VAL A 415 15.11 13.93 -12.08
N TYR A 416 16.10 13.53 -11.29
CA TYR A 416 16.13 12.29 -10.52
C TYR A 416 15.62 12.54 -9.08
N MET A 417 14.41 12.11 -8.80
CA MET A 417 13.74 12.45 -7.55
C MET A 417 14.37 11.77 -6.32
N ALA A 418 14.82 10.52 -6.44
CA ALA A 418 15.51 9.84 -5.35
C ALA A 418 16.85 10.53 -5.01
N TRP A 419 17.58 11.06 -5.99
CA TRP A 419 18.82 11.81 -5.76
C TRP A 419 18.56 13.08 -4.96
N LEU A 420 17.50 13.81 -5.31
CA LEU A 420 17.06 14.98 -4.56
C LEU A 420 16.69 14.62 -3.11
N ALA A 421 15.94 13.54 -2.92
CA ALA A 421 15.53 13.07 -1.60
C ALA A 421 16.74 12.69 -0.72
N ILE A 422 17.68 11.89 -1.24
CA ILE A 422 18.85 11.43 -0.48
C ILE A 422 19.75 12.61 -0.12
N HIS A 423 19.95 13.57 -1.04
CA HIS A 423 20.76 14.76 -0.75
C HIS A 423 20.13 15.63 0.33
N ALA A 424 18.85 15.92 0.25
CA ALA A 424 18.17 16.87 1.12
C ALA A 424 17.70 16.28 2.46
N CYS A 425 17.27 15.02 2.51
CA CYS A 425 16.71 14.43 3.74
C CYS A 425 17.79 14.09 4.76
N PHE A 426 17.47 14.24 6.05
CA PHE A 426 18.39 13.87 7.14
C PHE A 426 18.43 12.35 7.39
N SER A 427 17.43 11.61 6.94
CA SER A 427 17.34 10.16 7.08
C SER A 427 16.81 9.54 5.80
N VAL A 428 17.39 8.40 5.41
CA VAL A 428 17.00 7.55 4.28
C VAL A 428 16.88 6.13 4.81
N ASN A 429 15.69 5.55 4.76
CA ASN A 429 15.55 4.18 5.23
C ASN A 429 15.01 3.24 4.15
N GLY A 430 15.50 1.98 4.21
CA GLY A 430 14.86 0.84 3.59
C GLY A 430 13.77 0.25 4.50
N VAL A 431 13.09 -0.78 4.01
CA VAL A 431 11.85 -1.31 4.63
C VAL A 431 11.94 -2.79 5.05
N ALA A 432 13.10 -3.41 4.86
CA ALA A 432 13.50 -4.72 5.38
C ALA A 432 15.02 -4.78 5.43
N ALA A 433 15.58 -5.73 6.20
CA ALA A 433 17.02 -5.85 6.39
C ALA A 433 17.77 -6.05 5.06
N LEU A 434 17.37 -7.04 4.25
CA LEU A 434 17.98 -7.29 2.94
C LEU A 434 17.84 -6.07 2.01
N HIS A 435 16.66 -5.46 1.94
CA HIS A 435 16.42 -4.27 1.13
C HIS A 435 17.42 -3.16 1.46
N THR A 436 17.59 -2.87 2.74
CA THR A 436 18.51 -1.82 3.20
C THR A 436 19.96 -2.15 2.83
N GLU A 437 20.38 -3.41 2.94
CA GLU A 437 21.74 -3.82 2.54
C GLU A 437 21.93 -3.71 1.01
N LEU A 438 20.94 -4.09 0.20
CA LEU A 438 20.99 -3.91 -1.24
C LEU A 438 21.04 -2.43 -1.64
N LEU A 439 20.33 -1.56 -0.94
CA LEU A 439 20.45 -0.12 -1.16
C LEU A 439 21.87 0.39 -0.88
N LYS A 440 22.50 -0.05 0.22
CA LYS A 440 23.86 0.38 0.62
C LYS A 440 24.97 -0.19 -0.27
N THR A 441 24.82 -1.42 -0.72
CA THR A 441 25.92 -2.17 -1.37
C THR A 441 25.81 -2.19 -2.89
N LYS A 442 24.60 -1.98 -3.45
CA LYS A 442 24.34 -2.06 -4.88
C LYS A 442 23.66 -0.78 -5.40
N GLU A 443 22.39 -0.60 -5.13
CA GLU A 443 21.55 0.37 -5.86
C GLU A 443 21.89 1.84 -5.56
N LEU A 444 22.22 2.16 -4.31
CA LEU A 444 22.54 3.50 -3.84
C LEU A 444 23.95 3.58 -3.23
N LYS A 445 24.84 2.69 -3.66
CA LYS A 445 26.19 2.57 -3.10
C LYS A 445 26.95 3.88 -3.06
N ASP A 446 26.98 4.66 -4.15
CA ASP A 446 27.65 5.95 -4.20
C ASP A 446 27.07 6.96 -3.22
N TRP A 447 25.76 6.93 -3.04
CA TRP A 447 25.07 7.77 -2.07
C TRP A 447 25.35 7.34 -0.62
N TYR A 448 25.44 6.04 -0.38
CA TYR A 448 25.82 5.52 0.94
C TYR A 448 27.28 5.86 1.27
N GLU A 449 28.20 5.80 0.31
CA GLU A 449 29.58 6.25 0.49
C GLU A 449 29.68 7.76 0.78
N LEU A 450 28.79 8.56 0.18
CA LEU A 450 28.73 10.01 0.41
C LEU A 450 28.14 10.37 1.77
N TYR A 451 27.03 9.72 2.16
CA TYR A 451 26.24 10.01 3.37
C TYR A 451 25.92 8.76 4.20
N PRO A 452 26.91 8.01 4.71
CA PRO A 452 26.65 6.73 5.39
C PRO A 452 25.74 6.87 6.62
N ALA A 453 25.80 7.99 7.34
CA ALA A 453 25.01 8.24 8.54
C ALA A 453 23.51 8.42 8.28
N LYS A 454 23.10 8.70 7.05
CA LYS A 454 21.67 8.86 6.70
C LYS A 454 20.95 7.52 6.56
N PHE A 455 21.67 6.44 6.17
CA PHE A 455 21.05 5.17 5.80
C PHE A 455 20.78 4.27 7.00
N ASN A 456 19.53 3.81 7.10
CA ASN A 456 19.11 2.91 8.17
C ASN A 456 17.98 2.00 7.71
N ASN A 457 17.70 0.92 8.47
CA ASN A 457 16.61 0.00 8.23
C ASN A 457 15.45 0.26 9.18
N LYS A 458 14.22 0.26 8.64
CA LYS A 458 12.98 0.18 9.40
C LYS A 458 12.12 -0.93 8.80
N THR A 459 12.26 -2.14 9.33
CA THR A 459 11.44 -3.27 8.87
C THR A 459 9.96 -2.94 9.01
N ASN A 460 9.21 -3.11 7.92
CA ASN A 460 7.77 -2.86 7.89
C ASN A 460 7.00 -3.70 8.93
N GLY A 461 5.78 -3.30 9.17
CA GLY A 461 4.83 -4.00 10.02
C GLY A 461 3.39 -3.73 9.60
N ILE A 462 2.48 -4.46 10.21
CA ILE A 462 1.04 -4.39 9.99
C ILE A 462 0.32 -4.14 11.30
N THR A 463 -0.86 -3.52 11.28
CA THR A 463 -1.68 -3.38 12.49
C THR A 463 -2.44 -4.67 12.78
N GLN A 464 -2.22 -5.23 13.97
CA GLN A 464 -2.93 -6.39 14.47
C GLN A 464 -4.42 -6.10 14.74
N ARG A 465 -4.81 -4.84 14.94
CA ARG A 465 -6.22 -4.46 15.15
C ARG A 465 -7.05 -4.80 13.92
N ARG A 466 -6.65 -4.35 12.74
CA ARG A 466 -7.37 -4.72 11.51
C ARG A 466 -7.12 -6.17 11.08
N TRP A 467 -5.87 -6.62 11.06
CA TRP A 467 -5.50 -7.88 10.40
C TRP A 467 -5.63 -9.14 11.27
N LEU A 468 -5.91 -8.97 12.57
CA LEU A 468 -6.23 -10.07 13.45
C LEU A 468 -7.53 -9.81 14.23
N LEU A 469 -7.59 -8.75 15.04
CA LEU A 469 -8.73 -8.49 15.92
C LEU A 469 -10.04 -8.26 15.14
N ASN A 470 -9.99 -7.55 14.01
CA ASN A 470 -11.14 -7.34 13.14
C ASN A 470 -11.35 -8.49 12.14
N ALA A 471 -10.30 -8.92 11.45
CA ALA A 471 -10.40 -9.89 10.36
C ALA A 471 -10.63 -11.34 10.85
N ASN A 472 -10.18 -11.69 12.07
CA ASN A 472 -10.21 -13.07 12.58
C ASN A 472 -10.56 -13.09 14.08
N PRO A 473 -11.79 -12.69 14.44
CA PRO A 473 -12.19 -12.54 15.85
C PRO A 473 -12.12 -13.86 16.64
N GLU A 474 -12.39 -15.01 16.02
CA GLU A 474 -12.28 -16.30 16.68
C GLU A 474 -10.83 -16.66 17.02
N LEU A 475 -9.87 -16.36 16.11
CA LEU A 475 -8.45 -16.51 16.43
C LEU A 475 -8.00 -15.51 17.50
N ALA A 476 -8.48 -14.28 17.46
CA ALA A 476 -8.21 -13.28 18.50
C ALA A 476 -8.71 -13.76 19.89
N LYS A 477 -9.91 -14.36 19.94
CA LYS A 477 -10.45 -14.97 21.14
C LYS A 477 -9.61 -16.16 21.60
N PHE A 478 -9.23 -17.07 20.71
CA PHE A 478 -8.34 -18.21 20.97
C PHE A 478 -7.03 -17.76 21.64
N ILE A 479 -6.44 -16.67 21.14
CA ILE A 479 -5.22 -16.07 21.67
C ILE A 479 -5.48 -15.54 23.08
N THR A 480 -6.52 -14.73 23.24
CA THR A 480 -6.86 -14.09 24.52
C THR A 480 -7.18 -15.11 25.63
N ASP A 481 -7.89 -16.18 25.29
CA ASP A 481 -8.22 -17.25 26.23
C ASP A 481 -6.96 -17.95 26.78
N ARG A 482 -5.84 -17.95 26.03
CA ARG A 482 -4.60 -18.64 26.40
C ARG A 482 -3.55 -17.76 27.05
N ILE A 483 -3.38 -16.55 26.55
CA ILE A 483 -2.31 -15.66 27.02
C ILE A 483 -2.82 -14.37 27.69
N GLY A 484 -4.15 -14.18 27.77
CA GLY A 484 -4.76 -12.96 28.29
C GLY A 484 -4.71 -11.79 27.32
N HIS A 485 -5.21 -10.63 27.77
CA HIS A 485 -5.18 -9.38 27.01
C HIS A 485 -3.81 -8.69 27.01
N GLY A 486 -3.69 -7.67 26.17
CA GLY A 486 -2.55 -6.76 26.05
C GLY A 486 -1.68 -7.03 24.83
N TRP A 487 -1.91 -8.14 24.13
CA TRP A 487 -1.29 -8.41 22.84
C TRP A 487 -1.81 -7.45 21.75
N GLU A 488 -2.99 -6.91 21.95
CA GLU A 488 -3.63 -5.95 21.03
C GLU A 488 -2.82 -4.65 20.87
N LYS A 489 -1.99 -4.30 21.88
CA LYS A 489 -1.06 -3.15 21.88
C LYS A 489 0.42 -3.56 21.98
N ASP A 490 0.70 -4.83 22.24
CA ASP A 490 2.06 -5.39 22.32
C ASP A 490 2.09 -6.79 21.70
N LEU A 491 2.26 -6.84 20.37
CA LEU A 491 2.20 -8.08 19.61
C LEU A 491 3.30 -9.08 20.01
N ALA A 492 4.40 -8.64 20.65
CA ALA A 492 5.44 -9.54 21.14
C ALA A 492 4.93 -10.54 22.21
N LYS A 493 3.82 -10.24 22.87
CA LYS A 493 3.16 -11.15 23.82
C LYS A 493 2.66 -12.45 23.17
N LEU A 494 2.43 -12.47 21.85
CA LEU A 494 2.06 -13.69 21.12
C LEU A 494 3.06 -14.82 21.29
N LYS A 495 4.32 -14.52 21.62
CA LYS A 495 5.34 -15.53 21.98
C LYS A 495 4.84 -16.51 23.05
N GLY A 496 3.94 -16.08 23.93
CA GLY A 496 3.31 -16.93 24.93
C GLY A 496 2.50 -18.10 24.38
N LEU A 497 2.12 -18.09 23.09
CA LEU A 497 1.40 -19.18 22.44
C LEU A 497 2.27 -20.42 22.15
N GLU A 498 3.59 -20.29 22.10
CA GLU A 498 4.48 -21.43 21.81
C GLU A 498 4.25 -22.63 22.72
N LYS A 499 3.97 -22.39 24.01
CA LYS A 499 3.69 -23.47 24.97
C LYS A 499 2.39 -24.23 24.74
N PHE A 500 1.53 -23.73 23.86
CA PHE A 500 0.28 -24.38 23.45
C PHE A 500 0.38 -25.07 22.08
N ALA A 501 1.51 -24.95 21.39
CA ALA A 501 1.70 -25.51 20.05
C ALA A 501 1.66 -27.04 20.02
N ASP A 502 1.98 -27.70 21.13
CA ASP A 502 1.93 -29.17 21.29
C ASP A 502 0.70 -29.63 22.11
N ASP A 503 -0.15 -28.70 22.60
CA ASP A 503 -1.36 -29.00 23.36
C ASP A 503 -2.48 -29.45 22.42
N GLN A 504 -2.99 -30.68 22.60
CA GLN A 504 -3.98 -31.29 21.69
C GLN A 504 -5.28 -30.47 21.62
N ALA A 505 -5.77 -29.95 22.76
CA ALA A 505 -7.00 -29.16 22.79
C ALA A 505 -6.84 -27.85 21.99
N SER A 506 -5.67 -27.22 22.10
CA SER A 506 -5.32 -26.00 21.36
C SER A 506 -5.19 -26.27 19.85
N ILE A 507 -4.59 -27.40 19.47
CA ILE A 507 -4.48 -27.83 18.08
C ILE A 507 -5.87 -28.06 17.47
N ASP A 508 -6.73 -28.79 18.15
CA ASP A 508 -8.07 -29.11 17.66
C ASP A 508 -8.93 -27.85 17.50
N GLU A 509 -8.87 -26.93 18.47
CA GLU A 509 -9.58 -25.65 18.39
C GLU A 509 -9.03 -24.76 17.27
N PHE A 510 -7.71 -24.66 17.10
CA PHE A 510 -7.11 -23.91 16.01
C PHE A 510 -7.53 -24.46 14.64
N LEU A 511 -7.51 -25.78 14.44
CA LEU A 511 -7.96 -26.41 13.21
C LEU A 511 -9.45 -26.15 12.93
N LYS A 512 -10.29 -26.14 13.96
CA LYS A 512 -11.70 -25.79 13.85
C LYS A 512 -11.87 -24.33 13.39
N ILE A 513 -11.16 -23.38 14.01
CA ILE A 513 -11.20 -21.96 13.61
C ILE A 513 -10.77 -21.80 12.15
N LYS A 514 -9.68 -22.46 11.72
CA LYS A 514 -9.23 -22.44 10.35
C LYS A 514 -10.29 -22.98 9.39
N GLN A 515 -10.95 -24.08 9.74
CA GLN A 515 -12.00 -24.67 8.93
C GLN A 515 -13.23 -23.74 8.79
N GLU A 516 -13.63 -23.07 9.87
CA GLU A 516 -14.73 -22.10 9.86
C GLU A 516 -14.40 -20.90 8.96
N ASN A 517 -13.17 -20.38 9.02
CA ASN A 517 -12.71 -19.30 8.13
C ASN A 517 -12.70 -19.73 6.63
N LYS A 518 -12.31 -20.98 6.35
CA LYS A 518 -12.34 -21.52 4.98
C LYS A 518 -13.77 -21.68 4.46
N GLN A 519 -14.70 -22.13 5.30
CA GLN A 519 -16.12 -22.21 4.96
C GLN A 519 -16.70 -20.81 4.70
N ALA A 520 -16.40 -19.84 5.54
CA ALA A 520 -16.85 -18.44 5.38
C ALA A 520 -16.34 -17.83 4.07
N LEU A 521 -15.08 -18.07 3.70
CA LEU A 521 -14.55 -17.62 2.41
C LEU A 521 -15.21 -18.33 1.24
N ALA A 522 -15.47 -19.64 1.34
CA ALA A 522 -16.15 -20.40 0.31
C ALA A 522 -17.58 -19.89 0.08
N GLU A 523 -18.32 -19.61 1.14
CA GLU A 523 -19.66 -19.02 1.04
C GLU A 523 -19.63 -17.62 0.44
N PHE A 524 -18.69 -16.79 0.86
CA PHE A 524 -18.51 -15.44 0.31
C PHE A 524 -18.27 -15.49 -1.20
N LEU A 525 -17.34 -16.30 -1.69
CA LEU A 525 -17.02 -16.40 -3.12
C LEU A 525 -18.14 -17.05 -3.94
N LYS A 526 -18.89 -17.97 -3.33
CA LYS A 526 -20.10 -18.52 -3.95
C LYS A 526 -21.16 -17.44 -4.19
N HIS A 527 -21.37 -16.54 -3.25
CA HIS A 527 -22.35 -15.46 -3.37
C HIS A 527 -21.85 -14.31 -4.27
N ALA A 528 -20.57 -13.93 -4.14
CA ALA A 528 -20.00 -12.80 -4.86
C ALA A 528 -19.70 -13.08 -6.33
N GLN A 529 -19.23 -14.31 -6.65
CA GLN A 529 -18.71 -14.66 -7.98
C GLN A 529 -19.24 -15.98 -8.53
N ASN A 530 -20.15 -16.67 -7.82
CA ASN A 530 -20.61 -18.03 -8.13
C ASN A 530 -19.46 -19.06 -8.22
N GLU A 531 -18.38 -18.84 -7.42
CA GLU A 531 -17.26 -19.78 -7.33
C GLU A 531 -17.45 -20.76 -6.18
N PHE A 532 -17.11 -22.04 -6.43
CA PHE A 532 -17.26 -23.12 -5.45
C PHE A 532 -15.87 -23.55 -4.98
N LEU A 533 -15.60 -23.42 -3.68
CA LEU A 533 -14.38 -23.90 -3.06
C LEU A 533 -14.68 -25.11 -2.18
N ASP A 534 -13.74 -26.07 -2.15
CA ASP A 534 -13.75 -27.16 -1.20
C ASP A 534 -12.99 -26.75 0.07
N PRO A 535 -13.69 -26.50 1.21
CA PRO A 535 -13.03 -26.07 2.44
C PRO A 535 -12.07 -27.11 3.05
N ASP A 536 -12.16 -28.37 2.61
CA ASP A 536 -11.27 -29.45 3.06
C ASP A 536 -9.95 -29.50 2.27
N SER A 537 -9.90 -28.82 1.11
CA SER A 537 -8.66 -28.71 0.30
C SER A 537 -7.64 -27.76 0.93
N ILE A 538 -6.37 -27.87 0.57
CA ILE A 538 -5.33 -26.87 0.92
C ILE A 538 -5.68 -25.55 0.23
N PHE A 539 -5.81 -24.44 0.99
CA PHE A 539 -5.96 -23.11 0.40
C PHE A 539 -4.57 -22.48 0.20
N ASP A 540 -4.14 -22.53 -1.06
CA ASP A 540 -2.87 -22.01 -1.54
C ASP A 540 -3.10 -20.64 -2.17
N VAL A 541 -2.59 -19.56 -1.54
CA VAL A 541 -3.07 -18.20 -1.78
C VAL A 541 -1.96 -17.27 -2.23
N GLN A 542 -2.17 -16.66 -3.41
CA GLN A 542 -1.33 -15.58 -3.94
C GLN A 542 -2.18 -14.34 -4.24
N VAL A 543 -2.33 -13.47 -3.25
CA VAL A 543 -3.11 -12.23 -3.36
C VAL A 543 -2.19 -11.01 -3.20
N LYS A 544 -1.90 -10.37 -4.32
CA LYS A 544 -1.03 -9.19 -4.43
C LYS A 544 -1.15 -8.56 -5.82
N ARG A 545 -0.71 -7.30 -5.96
CA ARG A 545 -0.62 -6.65 -7.27
C ARG A 545 0.03 -7.57 -8.29
N LEU A 546 -0.52 -7.64 -9.51
CA LEU A 546 0.09 -8.43 -10.56
C LEU A 546 1.29 -7.69 -11.15
N HIS A 547 2.44 -8.34 -11.06
CA HIS A 547 3.69 -7.88 -11.63
C HIS A 547 4.60 -9.08 -11.95
N GLU A 548 5.35 -9.02 -13.05
CA GLU A 548 6.18 -10.14 -13.48
C GLU A 548 7.19 -10.58 -12.42
N TYR A 549 7.80 -9.66 -11.65
CA TYR A 549 8.76 -10.02 -10.59
C TYR A 549 8.13 -10.73 -9.39
N LYS A 550 6.80 -10.59 -9.17
CA LYS A 550 6.06 -11.32 -8.11
C LYS A 550 5.75 -12.75 -8.51
N ARG A 551 5.97 -13.08 -9.76
CA ARG A 551 5.98 -14.41 -10.38
C ARG A 551 4.68 -15.19 -10.24
N GLN A 552 3.51 -14.54 -10.35
CA GLN A 552 2.24 -15.26 -10.52
C GLN A 552 2.32 -16.25 -11.70
N LEU A 553 3.12 -15.92 -12.73
CA LEU A 553 3.37 -16.82 -13.85
C LEU A 553 4.07 -18.12 -13.41
N LEU A 554 5.02 -18.10 -12.48
CA LEU A 554 5.65 -19.30 -11.92
C LEU A 554 4.62 -20.22 -11.26
N ASN A 555 3.71 -19.64 -10.49
CA ASN A 555 2.63 -20.39 -9.84
C ASN A 555 1.69 -21.04 -10.87
N VAL A 556 1.25 -20.31 -11.90
CA VAL A 556 0.36 -20.90 -12.92
C VAL A 556 1.07 -21.96 -13.77
N LEU A 557 2.37 -21.83 -14.05
CA LEU A 557 3.16 -22.87 -14.72
C LEU A 557 3.23 -24.17 -13.87
N HIS A 558 3.38 -24.05 -12.55
CA HIS A 558 3.30 -25.18 -11.63
C HIS A 558 1.91 -25.83 -11.63
N ILE A 559 0.83 -25.03 -11.65
CA ILE A 559 -0.54 -25.55 -11.73
C ILE A 559 -0.75 -26.35 -13.04
N MET A 560 -0.23 -25.85 -14.17
CA MET A 560 -0.25 -26.55 -15.45
C MET A 560 0.56 -27.89 -15.38
N TYR A 561 1.69 -27.88 -14.68
CA TYR A 561 2.48 -29.09 -14.42
C TYR A 561 1.68 -30.12 -13.59
N LEU A 562 1.02 -29.70 -12.51
CA LEU A 562 0.17 -30.59 -11.70
C LEU A 562 -1.00 -31.14 -12.50
N TYR A 563 -1.64 -30.31 -13.33
CA TYR A 563 -2.71 -30.72 -14.22
C TYR A 563 -2.24 -31.82 -15.18
N ASN A 564 -1.09 -31.64 -15.83
CA ASN A 564 -0.52 -32.64 -16.73
C ASN A 564 -0.29 -33.96 -15.99
N ARG A 565 0.32 -33.94 -14.79
CA ARG A 565 0.53 -35.14 -13.99
C ARG A 565 -0.77 -35.87 -13.62
N LEU A 566 -1.79 -35.12 -13.20
CA LEU A 566 -3.08 -35.71 -12.81
C LEU A 566 -3.79 -36.40 -14.00
N VAL A 567 -3.64 -35.85 -15.20
CA VAL A 567 -4.24 -36.39 -16.43
C VAL A 567 -3.48 -37.59 -16.96
N GLU A 568 -2.16 -37.60 -16.83
CA GLU A 568 -1.27 -38.61 -17.41
C GLU A 568 -1.02 -39.83 -16.49
N ASP A 569 -1.02 -39.59 -15.17
CA ASP A 569 -0.81 -40.64 -14.16
C ASP A 569 -2.06 -40.84 -13.29
N PRO A 570 -2.87 -41.86 -13.57
CA PRO A 570 -4.05 -42.17 -12.76
C PRO A 570 -3.74 -42.54 -11.31
N ASN A 571 -2.50 -42.91 -11.01
CA ASN A 571 -2.06 -43.30 -9.65
C ASN A 571 -1.57 -42.06 -8.86
N PHE A 572 -1.31 -40.94 -9.53
CA PHE A 572 -0.95 -39.71 -8.85
C PHE A 572 -2.15 -39.15 -8.05
N ASN A 573 -2.05 -39.19 -6.74
CA ASN A 573 -3.17 -38.86 -5.84
C ASN A 573 -2.73 -37.90 -4.72
N PRO A 574 -2.41 -36.63 -5.05
CA PRO A 574 -2.05 -35.63 -4.06
C PRO A 574 -3.27 -35.22 -3.20
N PRO A 575 -3.05 -34.56 -2.04
CA PRO A 575 -4.11 -33.88 -1.30
C PRO A 575 -4.84 -32.87 -2.21
N SER A 576 -6.15 -32.69 -1.97
CA SER A 576 -6.92 -31.69 -2.71
C SER A 576 -6.39 -30.28 -2.41
N ARG A 577 -6.26 -29.43 -3.44
CA ARG A 577 -5.73 -28.07 -3.34
C ARG A 577 -6.54 -27.07 -4.16
N THR A 578 -6.87 -25.95 -3.54
CA THR A 578 -7.48 -24.79 -4.20
C THR A 578 -6.45 -23.67 -4.27
N PHE A 579 -6.04 -23.32 -5.49
CA PHE A 579 -5.16 -22.18 -5.77
C PHE A 579 -6.02 -20.93 -5.89
N ILE A 580 -5.76 -19.94 -5.04
CA ILE A 580 -6.55 -18.71 -4.96
C ILE A 580 -5.67 -17.54 -5.37
N PHE A 581 -5.99 -16.91 -6.49
CA PHE A 581 -5.36 -15.68 -6.96
C PHE A 581 -6.26 -14.49 -6.70
N GLY A 582 -5.65 -13.33 -6.43
CA GLY A 582 -6.32 -12.05 -6.40
C GLY A 582 -5.30 -10.98 -6.75
N ALA A 583 -5.50 -10.29 -7.87
CA ALA A 583 -4.49 -9.39 -8.41
C ALA A 583 -5.09 -8.35 -9.34
N LYS A 584 -4.68 -7.09 -9.20
CA LYS A 584 -4.95 -6.03 -10.17
C LYS A 584 -3.66 -5.72 -10.92
N ALA A 585 -3.71 -5.72 -12.26
CA ALA A 585 -2.61 -5.26 -13.12
C ALA A 585 -2.77 -3.77 -13.42
N ALA A 586 -1.67 -3.02 -13.54
CA ALA A 586 -1.73 -1.65 -14.05
C ALA A 586 -2.35 -1.63 -15.44
N SER A 587 -3.20 -0.63 -15.73
CA SER A 587 -4.01 -0.58 -16.95
C SER A 587 -3.21 -0.66 -18.25
N GLY A 588 -1.99 -0.08 -18.28
CA GLY A 588 -1.08 -0.11 -19.43
C GLY A 588 -0.13 -1.31 -19.46
N TYR A 589 -0.17 -2.21 -18.47
CA TYR A 589 0.79 -3.33 -18.37
C TYR A 589 0.27 -4.60 -19.07
N ARG A 590 0.48 -4.69 -20.39
CA ARG A 590 -0.05 -5.74 -21.26
C ARG A 590 0.32 -7.16 -20.81
N ARG A 591 1.63 -7.43 -20.54
CA ARG A 591 2.06 -8.78 -20.11
C ARG A 591 1.43 -9.19 -18.78
N ALA A 592 1.32 -8.28 -17.82
CA ALA A 592 0.61 -8.55 -16.58
C ALA A 592 -0.87 -8.93 -16.81
N LYS A 593 -1.58 -8.22 -17.71
CA LYS A 593 -2.94 -8.56 -18.11
C LYS A 593 -3.00 -9.92 -18.81
N SER A 594 -2.00 -10.27 -19.62
CA SER A 594 -1.90 -11.59 -20.27
C SER A 594 -1.72 -12.73 -19.26
N ILE A 595 -1.02 -12.47 -18.15
CA ILE A 595 -0.90 -13.46 -17.04
C ILE A 595 -2.27 -13.67 -16.37
N ILE A 596 -3.06 -12.61 -16.14
CA ILE A 596 -4.45 -12.76 -15.63
C ILE A 596 -5.28 -13.62 -16.59
N LYS A 597 -5.19 -13.33 -17.88
CA LYS A 597 -5.89 -14.14 -18.91
C LYS A 597 -5.46 -15.61 -18.87
N LEU A 598 -4.16 -15.88 -18.71
CA LEU A 598 -3.65 -17.25 -18.61
C LEU A 598 -4.20 -17.96 -17.35
N ILE A 599 -4.18 -17.31 -16.18
CA ILE A 599 -4.73 -17.88 -14.94
C ILE A 599 -6.18 -18.28 -15.13
N ASN A 600 -7.02 -17.40 -15.69
CA ASN A 600 -8.43 -17.67 -15.91
C ASN A 600 -8.66 -18.76 -16.98
N THR A 601 -7.84 -18.79 -18.05
CA THR A 601 -7.94 -19.85 -19.08
C THR A 601 -7.55 -21.22 -18.51
N VAL A 602 -6.52 -21.28 -17.69
CA VAL A 602 -6.10 -22.49 -16.98
C VAL A 602 -7.16 -22.92 -15.97
N ALA A 603 -7.74 -21.97 -15.24
CA ALA A 603 -8.84 -22.22 -14.30
C ALA A 603 -10.05 -22.83 -14.99
N GLU A 604 -10.53 -22.25 -16.09
CA GLU A 604 -11.65 -22.76 -16.87
C GLU A 604 -11.42 -24.21 -17.32
N ARG A 605 -10.23 -24.49 -17.87
CA ARG A 605 -9.87 -25.83 -18.31
C ARG A 605 -9.84 -26.86 -17.18
N ILE A 606 -9.15 -26.54 -16.09
CA ILE A 606 -8.92 -27.44 -14.95
C ILE A 606 -10.23 -27.71 -14.20
N ASN A 607 -10.99 -26.65 -13.90
CA ASN A 607 -12.18 -26.74 -13.07
C ASN A 607 -13.32 -27.55 -13.76
N ASN A 608 -13.27 -27.66 -15.10
CA ASN A 608 -14.25 -28.42 -15.89
C ASN A 608 -13.77 -29.82 -16.32
N ASP A 609 -12.51 -30.18 -16.04
CA ASP A 609 -11.94 -31.47 -16.45
C ASP A 609 -12.12 -32.55 -15.38
N ARG A 610 -12.99 -33.51 -15.64
CA ARG A 610 -13.26 -34.65 -14.72
C ARG A 610 -12.04 -35.52 -14.43
N ARG A 611 -11.00 -35.47 -15.27
CA ARG A 611 -9.77 -36.26 -15.09
C ARG A 611 -8.96 -35.80 -13.91
N VAL A 612 -9.09 -34.53 -13.49
CA VAL A 612 -8.44 -34.00 -12.28
C VAL A 612 -9.09 -34.50 -11.00
N ARG A 613 -10.26 -35.12 -11.06
CA ARG A 613 -10.95 -35.79 -9.94
C ARG A 613 -11.15 -34.86 -8.71
N GLY A 614 -11.32 -33.57 -8.95
CA GLY A 614 -11.43 -32.56 -7.89
C GLY A 614 -10.16 -32.32 -7.08
N LYS A 615 -9.00 -32.85 -7.50
CA LYS A 615 -7.72 -32.72 -6.76
C LYS A 615 -7.12 -31.34 -6.81
N ILE A 616 -7.35 -30.60 -7.87
CA ILE A 616 -6.95 -29.20 -7.99
C ILE A 616 -8.11 -28.35 -8.49
N ARG A 617 -8.19 -27.14 -7.96
CA ARG A 617 -9.09 -26.10 -8.39
C ARG A 617 -8.33 -24.78 -8.42
N VAL A 618 -8.66 -23.92 -9.38
CA VAL A 618 -8.06 -22.58 -9.53
C VAL A 618 -9.17 -21.55 -9.51
N VAL A 619 -9.00 -20.53 -8.67
CA VAL A 619 -9.98 -19.45 -8.50
C VAL A 619 -9.26 -18.12 -8.58
N PHE A 620 -9.77 -17.21 -9.41
CA PHE A 620 -9.33 -15.82 -9.45
C PHE A 620 -10.38 -14.95 -8.75
N VAL A 621 -9.98 -14.33 -7.65
CA VAL A 621 -10.84 -13.43 -6.87
C VAL A 621 -10.83 -12.06 -7.52
N GLU A 622 -11.98 -11.66 -8.05
CA GLU A 622 -12.17 -10.36 -8.70
C GLU A 622 -12.08 -9.21 -7.68
N ASN A 623 -11.63 -8.08 -8.19
CA ASN A 623 -11.63 -6.83 -7.44
C ASN A 623 -11.01 -6.94 -6.04
N TYR A 624 -9.86 -7.61 -5.94
CA TYR A 624 -9.13 -7.75 -4.68
C TYR A 624 -8.90 -6.38 -4.03
N ARG A 625 -9.38 -6.22 -2.81
CA ARG A 625 -9.34 -4.99 -2.00
C ARG A 625 -9.29 -5.34 -0.51
N VAL A 626 -9.21 -4.34 0.38
CA VAL A 626 -9.02 -4.56 1.83
C VAL A 626 -10.12 -5.43 2.44
N SER A 627 -11.41 -5.13 2.17
CA SER A 627 -12.53 -5.89 2.71
C SER A 627 -12.55 -7.37 2.26
N VAL A 628 -12.08 -7.65 1.04
CA VAL A 628 -11.91 -9.01 0.52
C VAL A 628 -10.68 -9.68 1.15
N ALA A 629 -9.59 -8.94 1.32
CA ALA A 629 -8.39 -9.42 1.97
C ALA A 629 -8.63 -9.89 3.41
N GLU A 630 -9.47 -9.17 4.17
CA GLU A 630 -9.88 -9.51 5.53
C GLU A 630 -10.57 -10.87 5.62
N LYS A 631 -11.20 -11.35 4.55
CA LYS A 631 -11.81 -12.69 4.45
C LYS A 631 -10.81 -13.76 3.98
N ILE A 632 -9.83 -13.39 3.15
CA ILE A 632 -8.87 -14.34 2.56
C ILE A 632 -7.75 -14.71 3.54
N PHE A 633 -7.14 -13.73 4.24
CA PHE A 633 -6.01 -14.01 5.12
C PHE A 633 -6.31 -15.03 6.23
N PRO A 634 -7.46 -14.96 6.92
CA PRO A 634 -7.83 -15.98 7.93
C PRO A 634 -7.98 -17.40 7.37
N ALA A 635 -8.43 -17.53 6.11
CA ALA A 635 -8.74 -18.81 5.47
C ALA A 635 -7.52 -19.51 4.85
N ALA A 636 -6.41 -18.83 4.63
CA ALA A 636 -5.25 -19.36 3.91
C ALA A 636 -4.50 -20.43 4.73
N ASP A 637 -4.06 -21.50 4.06
CA ASP A 637 -3.11 -22.48 4.58
C ASP A 637 -1.68 -22.16 4.15
N ILE A 638 -1.49 -21.72 2.90
CA ILE A 638 -0.20 -21.36 2.29
C ILE A 638 -0.23 -19.92 1.84
N SER A 639 0.85 -19.22 2.14
CA SER A 639 1.17 -17.86 1.74
C SER A 639 2.23 -17.87 0.64
N GLU A 640 1.84 -17.58 -0.60
CA GLU A 640 2.74 -17.52 -1.76
C GLU A 640 3.52 -16.21 -1.78
N GLN A 641 4.81 -16.27 -1.48
CA GLN A 641 5.73 -15.13 -1.40
C GLN A 641 6.96 -15.38 -2.29
N ILE A 642 6.68 -15.60 -3.57
CA ILE A 642 7.57 -16.21 -4.56
C ILE A 642 8.24 -15.21 -5.50
N SER A 643 8.43 -13.97 -5.09
CA SER A 643 9.18 -12.97 -5.88
C SER A 643 10.58 -13.46 -6.25
N THR A 644 11.12 -12.95 -7.34
CA THR A 644 12.54 -13.14 -7.65
C THR A 644 13.37 -12.53 -6.52
N ALA A 645 14.31 -13.26 -5.96
CA ALA A 645 15.10 -12.81 -4.81
C ALA A 645 15.86 -11.51 -5.14
N GLY A 646 15.77 -10.56 -4.21
CA GLY A 646 16.34 -9.22 -4.35
C GLY A 646 15.45 -8.20 -5.05
N LEU A 647 14.17 -8.49 -5.32
CA LEU A 647 13.26 -7.57 -6.02
C LEU A 647 12.06 -7.10 -5.18
N GLU A 648 11.59 -7.88 -4.23
CA GLU A 648 10.55 -7.43 -3.28
C GLU A 648 11.21 -6.74 -2.09
N ALA A 649 11.06 -5.44 -1.98
CA ALA A 649 11.71 -4.66 -0.93
C ALA A 649 11.35 -5.15 0.49
N SER A 650 10.10 -5.50 0.72
CA SER A 650 9.63 -6.06 1.99
C SER A 650 8.51 -7.09 1.79
N GLY A 651 7.40 -6.67 1.16
CA GLY A 651 6.12 -7.32 1.31
C GLY A 651 5.47 -6.98 2.67
N THR A 652 4.15 -7.04 2.71
CA THR A 652 3.36 -6.94 3.94
C THR A 652 2.27 -8.00 4.00
N SER A 653 1.88 -8.58 2.87
CA SER A 653 0.94 -9.73 2.85
C SER A 653 1.53 -10.95 3.56
N ASN A 654 2.84 -11.18 3.43
CA ASN A 654 3.57 -12.23 4.15
C ASN A 654 3.36 -12.14 5.68
N MET A 655 3.42 -10.93 6.24
CA MET A 655 3.20 -10.68 7.67
C MET A 655 1.74 -10.95 8.09
N LYS A 656 0.77 -10.57 7.26
CA LYS A 656 -0.67 -10.80 7.51
C LYS A 656 -1.01 -12.29 7.49
N PHE A 657 -0.45 -13.04 6.55
CA PHE A 657 -0.59 -14.49 6.47
C PHE A 657 0.04 -15.17 7.69
N MET A 658 1.27 -14.81 8.05
CA MET A 658 1.96 -15.33 9.24
C MET A 658 1.13 -15.13 10.50
N LEU A 659 0.59 -13.91 10.71
CA LEU A 659 -0.25 -13.55 11.86
C LEU A 659 -1.56 -14.36 11.91
N ASN A 660 -2.06 -14.84 10.77
CA ASN A 660 -3.26 -15.66 10.65
C ASN A 660 -2.97 -17.18 10.51
N GLY A 661 -1.73 -17.59 10.72
CA GLY A 661 -1.32 -19.00 10.75
C GLY A 661 -1.22 -19.68 9.38
N ALA A 662 -1.09 -18.94 8.29
CA ALA A 662 -0.69 -19.49 7.02
C ALA A 662 0.84 -19.69 6.98
N LEU A 663 1.31 -20.79 6.40
CA LEU A 663 2.74 -21.07 6.28
C LEU A 663 3.31 -20.41 5.04
N THR A 664 4.47 -19.77 5.18
CA THR A 664 5.14 -19.10 4.06
C THR A 664 5.78 -20.11 3.13
N LEU A 665 5.41 -20.06 1.84
CA LEU A 665 6.18 -20.62 0.73
C LEU A 665 6.82 -19.44 -0.02
N GLY A 666 8.12 -19.33 0.03
CA GLY A 666 8.77 -18.14 -0.52
C GLY A 666 10.24 -18.30 -0.84
N THR A 667 10.73 -17.29 -1.52
CA THR A 667 12.15 -17.06 -1.74
C THR A 667 12.76 -16.29 -0.56
N MET A 668 14.08 -16.35 -0.42
CA MET A 668 14.81 -15.54 0.57
C MET A 668 14.93 -14.09 0.08
N ASP A 669 13.81 -13.36 0.17
CA ASP A 669 13.63 -12.01 -0.34
C ASP A 669 12.84 -11.14 0.65
N GLY A 670 13.10 -9.85 0.67
CA GLY A 670 12.40 -8.87 1.48
C GLY A 670 12.26 -9.30 2.95
N ALA A 671 11.04 -9.15 3.48
CA ALA A 671 10.72 -9.56 4.85
C ALA A 671 10.55 -11.08 5.02
N ASN A 672 10.53 -11.88 3.95
CA ASN A 672 10.46 -13.34 4.07
C ASN A 672 11.64 -13.88 4.87
N ILE A 673 12.84 -13.30 4.71
CA ILE A 673 14.03 -13.70 5.46
C ILE A 673 13.77 -13.55 6.96
N GLU A 674 13.31 -12.38 7.38
CA GLU A 674 13.02 -12.10 8.78
C GLU A 674 11.86 -12.95 9.31
N ILE A 675 10.86 -13.30 8.47
CA ILE A 675 9.76 -14.22 8.83
C ILE A 675 10.32 -15.63 9.10
N VAL A 676 11.21 -16.12 8.23
CA VAL A 676 11.83 -17.45 8.41
C VAL A 676 12.73 -17.46 9.64
N GLU A 677 13.47 -16.39 9.90
CA GLU A 677 14.30 -16.25 11.10
C GLU A 677 13.46 -16.28 12.39
N GLU A 678 12.34 -15.55 12.43
CA GLU A 678 11.47 -15.50 13.60
C GLU A 678 10.68 -16.81 13.82
N ALA A 679 10.16 -17.40 12.75
CA ALA A 679 9.35 -18.62 12.84
C ALA A 679 10.18 -19.90 13.01
N GLY A 680 11.45 -19.90 12.57
CA GLY A 680 12.27 -21.08 12.37
C GLY A 680 12.10 -21.70 10.99
N ALA A 681 13.20 -22.11 10.37
CA ALA A 681 13.24 -22.61 8.99
C ALA A 681 12.37 -23.88 8.76
N GLU A 682 12.16 -24.67 9.81
CA GLU A 682 11.29 -25.85 9.80
C GLU A 682 9.78 -25.51 9.71
N ASN A 683 9.42 -24.26 9.99
CA ASN A 683 8.04 -23.78 9.99
C ASN A 683 7.69 -22.93 8.75
N ALA A 684 8.54 -22.97 7.71
CA ALA A 684 8.36 -22.33 6.41
C ALA A 684 8.87 -23.24 5.29
N TYR A 685 8.57 -22.88 4.06
CA TYR A 685 9.03 -23.57 2.84
C TYR A 685 9.79 -22.58 1.98
N VAL A 686 11.11 -22.80 1.86
CA VAL A 686 12.02 -21.91 1.13
C VAL A 686 12.49 -22.61 -0.14
N PHE A 687 12.57 -21.86 -1.23
CA PHE A 687 13.07 -22.35 -2.52
C PHE A 687 13.76 -21.23 -3.31
N GLY A 688 14.41 -21.62 -4.40
CA GLY A 688 14.90 -20.71 -5.44
C GLY A 688 16.28 -20.13 -5.15
N LEU A 689 16.74 -19.35 -6.11
CA LEU A 689 18.02 -18.63 -6.07
C LEU A 689 18.00 -17.54 -5.00
N THR A 690 19.14 -17.30 -4.39
CA THR A 690 19.39 -16.15 -3.52
C THR A 690 19.70 -14.90 -4.34
N SER A 691 19.58 -13.72 -3.73
CA SER A 691 19.97 -12.47 -4.38
C SER A 691 21.44 -12.44 -4.82
N ASP A 692 22.33 -13.04 -4.04
CA ASP A 692 23.77 -13.10 -4.36
C ASP A 692 24.04 -14.00 -5.58
N GLU A 693 23.35 -15.15 -5.69
CA GLU A 693 23.43 -16.01 -6.86
C GLU A 693 22.92 -15.34 -8.12
N ILE A 694 21.82 -14.59 -8.02
CA ILE A 694 21.28 -13.79 -9.14
C ILE A 694 22.27 -12.71 -9.55
N ILE A 695 22.80 -11.93 -8.62
CA ILE A 695 23.81 -10.89 -8.89
C ILE A 695 25.03 -11.48 -9.57
N LYS A 696 25.49 -12.65 -9.12
CA LYS A 696 26.62 -13.35 -9.74
C LYS A 696 26.31 -13.75 -11.18
N MET A 697 25.14 -14.36 -11.44
CA MET A 697 24.71 -14.74 -12.79
C MET A 697 24.58 -13.52 -13.72
N GLU A 698 24.09 -12.39 -13.21
CA GLU A 698 24.01 -11.14 -13.96
C GLU A 698 25.40 -10.58 -14.31
N THR A 699 26.31 -10.57 -13.34
CA THR A 699 27.68 -10.05 -13.52
C THR A 699 28.49 -10.91 -14.48
N GLU A 700 28.34 -12.24 -14.40
CA GLU A 700 29.05 -13.20 -15.25
C GLU A 700 28.36 -13.44 -16.60
N HIS A 701 27.15 -12.88 -16.83
CA HIS A 701 26.30 -13.17 -17.98
C HIS A 701 26.12 -14.68 -18.24
N SER A 702 26.02 -15.46 -17.16
CA SER A 702 26.04 -16.92 -17.21
C SER A 702 24.65 -17.56 -17.29
N TYR A 703 23.57 -16.78 -17.20
CA TYR A 703 22.20 -17.31 -17.22
C TYR A 703 21.71 -17.59 -18.64
N ASN A 704 21.33 -18.86 -18.88
CA ASN A 704 20.68 -19.28 -20.13
C ASN A 704 19.41 -20.09 -19.79
N PRO A 705 18.21 -19.51 -19.94
CA PRO A 705 16.96 -20.18 -19.57
C PRO A 705 16.65 -21.43 -20.40
N VAL A 706 17.10 -21.52 -21.67
CA VAL A 706 16.86 -22.67 -22.54
C VAL A 706 17.49 -23.95 -21.97
N GLU A 707 18.65 -23.86 -21.28
CA GLU A 707 19.27 -25.01 -20.64
C GLU A 707 18.40 -25.65 -19.57
N PHE A 708 17.61 -24.85 -18.83
CA PHE A 708 16.67 -25.37 -17.83
C PHE A 708 15.49 -26.09 -18.48
N MET A 709 15.02 -25.55 -19.60
CA MET A 709 13.98 -26.20 -20.43
C MET A 709 14.49 -27.53 -21.01
N ASP A 710 15.71 -27.57 -21.53
CA ASP A 710 16.30 -28.79 -22.12
C ASP A 710 16.54 -29.89 -21.09
N ARG A 711 16.90 -29.52 -19.86
CA ARG A 711 17.15 -30.47 -18.76
C ARG A 711 15.86 -30.99 -18.09
N ASN A 712 14.73 -30.30 -18.24
CA ASN A 712 13.46 -30.62 -17.60
C ASN A 712 12.33 -30.76 -18.64
N PRO A 713 12.07 -32.00 -19.14
CA PRO A 713 11.00 -32.24 -20.12
C PRO A 713 9.59 -31.81 -19.65
N ALA A 714 9.33 -31.86 -18.35
CA ALA A 714 8.05 -31.43 -17.81
C ALA A 714 7.89 -29.89 -17.89
N LEU A 715 8.94 -29.13 -17.62
CA LEU A 715 8.98 -27.68 -17.82
C LEU A 715 8.84 -27.33 -19.31
N ALA A 716 9.58 -28.03 -20.18
CA ALA A 716 9.49 -27.84 -21.62
C ALA A 716 8.07 -28.06 -22.14
N LYS A 717 7.38 -29.09 -21.64
CA LYS A 717 5.99 -29.36 -21.99
C LYS A 717 5.07 -28.22 -21.57
N VAL A 718 5.18 -27.76 -20.32
CA VAL A 718 4.33 -26.67 -19.79
C VAL A 718 4.54 -25.37 -20.60
N LEU A 719 5.79 -25.04 -20.94
CA LEU A 719 6.09 -23.86 -21.74
C LEU A 719 5.50 -23.98 -23.16
N ASN A 720 5.69 -25.14 -23.82
CA ASN A 720 5.15 -25.37 -25.16
C ASN A 720 3.64 -25.28 -25.20
N GLN A 721 2.94 -25.65 -24.12
CA GLN A 721 1.48 -25.55 -24.03
C GLN A 721 0.97 -24.10 -24.11
N LEU A 722 1.81 -23.10 -23.93
CA LEU A 722 1.46 -21.68 -24.15
C LEU A 722 1.27 -21.37 -25.65
N VAL A 723 1.88 -22.17 -26.56
CA VAL A 723 1.93 -21.88 -28.00
C VAL A 723 1.53 -23.04 -28.90
N ASP A 724 1.22 -24.22 -28.36
CA ASP A 724 0.88 -25.44 -29.15
C ASP A 724 -0.62 -25.62 -29.40
N GLY A 725 -1.46 -24.68 -28.99
CA GLY A 725 -2.92 -24.77 -29.12
C GLY A 725 -3.64 -25.36 -27.90
N THR A 726 -2.90 -25.78 -26.86
CA THR A 726 -3.52 -26.39 -25.66
C THR A 726 -4.41 -25.41 -24.91
N TYR A 727 -3.96 -24.19 -24.68
CA TYR A 727 -4.71 -23.14 -23.97
C TYR A 727 -5.22 -22.03 -24.88
N ASP A 728 -4.68 -21.90 -26.06
CA ASP A 728 -5.10 -20.95 -27.09
C ASP A 728 -5.07 -21.58 -28.48
N PRO A 729 -6.24 -21.91 -29.07
CA PRO A 729 -6.31 -22.49 -30.43
C PRO A 729 -5.72 -21.57 -31.52
N THR A 730 -5.56 -20.28 -31.26
CA THR A 730 -4.97 -19.33 -32.22
C THR A 730 -3.46 -19.31 -32.18
N HIS A 731 -2.81 -19.86 -31.16
CA HIS A 731 -1.38 -19.88 -30.90
C HIS A 731 -0.77 -18.48 -30.69
N GLN A 732 -1.58 -17.45 -30.43
CA GLN A 732 -1.13 -16.04 -30.41
C GLN A 732 -1.27 -15.38 -29.05
N ILE A 733 -2.31 -15.72 -28.27
CA ILE A 733 -2.67 -15.00 -27.02
C ILE A 733 -1.53 -15.03 -26.00
N PHE A 734 -0.90 -16.20 -25.82
CA PHE A 734 0.17 -16.40 -24.83
C PHE A 734 1.58 -16.44 -25.45
N LYS A 735 1.70 -16.15 -26.76
CA LYS A 735 3.00 -16.18 -27.46
C LYS A 735 3.99 -15.19 -26.84
N GLU A 736 3.56 -13.99 -26.51
CA GLU A 736 4.44 -12.99 -25.89
C GLU A 736 4.97 -13.45 -24.52
N LEU A 737 4.14 -14.19 -23.72
CA LEU A 737 4.59 -14.79 -22.46
C LEU A 737 5.66 -15.86 -22.71
N TYR A 738 5.44 -16.75 -23.70
CA TYR A 738 6.43 -17.75 -24.11
C TYR A 738 7.73 -17.10 -24.58
N ASP A 739 7.62 -16.14 -25.50
CA ASP A 739 8.78 -15.44 -26.07
C ASP A 739 9.57 -14.71 -24.97
N SER A 740 8.90 -14.10 -23.97
CA SER A 740 9.56 -13.43 -22.85
C SER A 740 10.41 -14.36 -21.98
N LEU A 741 10.03 -15.64 -21.91
CA LEU A 741 10.77 -16.64 -21.15
C LEU A 741 11.89 -17.32 -21.96
N VAL A 742 11.71 -17.50 -23.28
CA VAL A 742 12.60 -18.33 -24.10
C VAL A 742 13.54 -17.50 -25.00
N TYR A 743 13.04 -16.42 -25.59
CA TYR A 743 13.77 -15.63 -26.60
C TYR A 743 14.09 -14.21 -26.15
N GLY A 744 13.36 -13.68 -25.19
CA GLY A 744 13.38 -12.25 -24.84
C GLY A 744 12.43 -11.43 -25.73
N VAL A 745 11.94 -10.31 -25.20
CA VAL A 745 11.01 -9.40 -25.88
C VAL A 745 11.41 -7.95 -25.63
N GLU A 746 11.09 -7.07 -26.55
CA GLU A 746 11.31 -5.62 -26.41
C GLU A 746 12.77 -5.23 -26.07
N GLY A 747 13.74 -6.00 -26.55
CA GLY A 747 15.17 -5.78 -26.27
C GLY A 747 15.65 -6.26 -24.89
N GLN A 748 14.77 -6.89 -24.12
CA GLN A 748 15.14 -7.52 -22.87
C GLN A 748 15.65 -8.95 -23.12
N ARG A 749 16.56 -9.42 -22.25
CA ARG A 749 16.98 -10.83 -22.25
C ARG A 749 15.81 -11.75 -21.91
N PRO A 750 15.86 -13.05 -22.31
CA PRO A 750 14.84 -14.00 -21.90
C PRO A 750 14.87 -14.23 -20.39
N ASP A 751 13.69 -14.55 -19.85
CA ASP A 751 13.45 -14.90 -18.44
C ASP A 751 14.16 -13.97 -17.44
N VAL A 752 13.87 -12.68 -17.57
CA VAL A 752 14.45 -11.61 -16.73
C VAL A 752 14.31 -11.90 -15.22
N TYR A 753 13.26 -12.63 -14.84
CA TYR A 753 12.90 -12.91 -13.45
C TYR A 753 13.23 -14.34 -12.97
N TYR A 754 14.05 -15.10 -13.72
CA TYR A 754 14.58 -16.41 -13.32
C TYR A 754 13.50 -17.46 -12.99
N LEU A 755 12.36 -17.45 -13.69
CA LEU A 755 11.29 -18.42 -13.48
C LEU A 755 11.74 -19.84 -13.78
N LEU A 756 12.48 -20.03 -14.88
CA LEU A 756 12.90 -21.35 -15.36
C LEU A 756 13.95 -21.95 -14.44
N ALA A 757 14.85 -21.12 -13.90
CA ALA A 757 15.87 -21.55 -12.94
C ALA A 757 15.24 -22.02 -11.62
N ASP A 758 14.22 -21.36 -11.15
CA ASP A 758 13.57 -21.64 -9.86
C ASP A 758 12.45 -22.68 -9.94
N PHE A 759 11.98 -23.04 -11.16
CA PHE A 759 10.82 -23.91 -11.35
C PHE A 759 10.95 -25.27 -10.64
N GLU A 760 12.07 -25.95 -10.79
CA GLU A 760 12.27 -27.28 -10.19
C GLU A 760 12.28 -27.23 -8.65
N SER A 761 12.95 -26.23 -8.07
CA SER A 761 12.98 -26.03 -6.62
C SER A 761 11.62 -25.65 -6.06
N TYR A 762 10.85 -24.87 -6.81
CA TYR A 762 9.46 -24.53 -6.46
C TYR A 762 8.56 -25.76 -6.47
N VAL A 763 8.65 -26.61 -7.51
CA VAL A 763 7.90 -27.87 -7.57
C VAL A 763 8.20 -28.76 -6.36
N LYS A 764 9.50 -28.92 -6.00
CA LYS A 764 9.91 -29.72 -4.83
C LYS A 764 9.37 -29.16 -3.51
N ALA A 765 9.34 -27.85 -3.35
CA ALA A 765 8.75 -27.21 -2.17
C ALA A 765 7.24 -27.45 -2.10
N GLN A 766 6.55 -27.38 -3.22
CA GLN A 766 5.11 -27.66 -3.33
C GLN A 766 4.79 -29.13 -3.05
N GLU A 767 5.63 -30.07 -3.48
CA GLU A 767 5.48 -31.50 -3.17
C GLU A 767 5.68 -31.78 -1.67
N LYS A 768 6.65 -31.09 -1.04
CA LYS A 768 6.85 -31.18 0.41
C LYS A 768 5.65 -30.65 1.19
N ILE A 769 5.06 -29.52 0.76
CA ILE A 769 3.81 -29.00 1.36
C ILE A 769 2.70 -30.03 1.29
N ALA A 770 2.52 -30.68 0.13
CA ALA A 770 1.49 -31.70 -0.06
C ALA A 770 1.70 -32.90 0.88
N ALA A 771 2.95 -33.32 1.10
CA ALA A 771 3.28 -34.39 2.03
C ALA A 771 3.04 -33.97 3.49
N ASP A 772 3.54 -32.81 3.90
CA ASP A 772 3.46 -32.33 5.27
C ASP A 772 2.03 -32.02 5.72
N TYR A 773 1.15 -31.55 4.79
CA TYR A 773 -0.26 -31.25 5.09
C TYR A 773 -1.07 -32.47 5.53
N SER A 774 -0.63 -33.67 5.19
CA SER A 774 -1.28 -34.92 5.58
C SER A 774 -1.24 -35.16 7.09
N ASP A 775 -0.21 -34.64 7.78
CA ASP A 775 -0.14 -34.61 9.25
C ASP A 775 -0.74 -33.28 9.77
N ARG A 776 -2.04 -33.29 9.97
CA ARG A 776 -2.81 -32.11 10.42
C ARG A 776 -2.33 -31.56 11.76
N LYS A 777 -1.83 -32.41 12.65
CA LYS A 777 -1.33 -32.00 13.96
C LYS A 777 0.01 -31.26 13.80
N ALA A 778 0.95 -31.82 13.06
CA ALA A 778 2.22 -31.17 12.78
C ALA A 778 2.02 -29.86 12.00
N TRP A 779 1.04 -29.81 11.09
CA TRP A 779 0.68 -28.61 10.35
C TRP A 779 0.17 -27.49 11.28
N ALA A 780 -0.81 -27.80 12.15
CA ALA A 780 -1.35 -26.85 13.11
C ALA A 780 -0.27 -26.33 14.08
N ARG A 781 0.62 -27.21 14.52
CA ARG A 781 1.79 -26.82 15.34
C ARG A 781 2.64 -25.76 14.64
N LYS A 782 3.01 -25.98 13.37
CA LYS A 782 3.77 -24.99 12.58
C LYS A 782 3.01 -23.66 12.48
N ALA A 783 1.71 -23.71 12.25
CA ALA A 783 0.86 -22.52 12.15
C ALA A 783 0.82 -21.73 13.48
N ILE A 784 0.63 -22.39 14.61
CA ILE A 784 0.63 -21.75 15.92
C ILE A 784 2.01 -21.13 16.22
N ILE A 785 3.11 -21.79 15.86
CA ILE A 785 4.47 -21.25 16.01
C ILE A 785 4.67 -20.00 15.14
N ASN A 786 4.14 -19.96 13.92
CA ASN A 786 4.19 -18.77 13.07
C ASN A 786 3.45 -17.60 13.73
N ILE A 787 2.21 -17.83 14.24
CA ILE A 787 1.46 -16.80 14.95
C ILE A 787 2.24 -16.30 16.17
N ALA A 788 2.76 -17.22 16.98
CA ALA A 788 3.51 -16.90 18.20
C ALA A 788 4.74 -16.01 17.95
N ASN A 789 5.37 -16.18 16.79
CA ASN A 789 6.58 -15.45 16.41
C ASN A 789 6.34 -14.27 15.45
N SER A 790 5.10 -13.85 15.26
CA SER A 790 4.76 -12.72 14.38
C SER A 790 4.92 -11.33 15.05
N GLY A 791 5.29 -11.28 16.33
CA GLY A 791 5.35 -10.04 17.12
C GLY A 791 6.24 -8.94 16.52
N LYS A 792 7.37 -9.31 15.90
CA LYS A 792 8.26 -8.38 15.20
C LYS A 792 7.57 -7.60 14.10
N PHE A 793 6.53 -8.15 13.48
CA PHE A 793 5.86 -7.58 12.32
C PHE A 793 4.65 -6.72 12.66
N SER A 794 4.56 -6.24 13.90
CA SER A 794 3.61 -5.20 14.29
C SER A 794 4.04 -3.83 13.77
N SER A 795 3.10 -3.07 13.19
CA SER A 795 3.35 -1.66 12.86
C SER A 795 3.59 -0.79 14.10
N ASP A 796 3.13 -1.21 15.27
CA ASP A 796 3.44 -0.54 16.54
C ASP A 796 4.94 -0.55 16.82
N ARG A 797 5.60 -1.71 16.67
CA ARG A 797 7.06 -1.83 16.78
C ARG A 797 7.75 -0.98 15.70
N THR A 798 7.26 -0.99 14.46
CA THR A 798 7.83 -0.18 13.39
C THR A 798 7.77 1.32 13.73
N ILE A 799 6.63 1.80 14.22
CA ILE A 799 6.47 3.20 14.64
C ILE A 799 7.41 3.55 15.80
N GLU A 800 7.55 2.70 16.82
CA GLU A 800 8.51 2.93 17.91
C GLU A 800 9.96 3.01 17.39
N ASP A 801 10.34 2.21 16.38
CA ASP A 801 11.64 2.29 15.74
C ASP A 801 11.84 3.62 15.00
N TYR A 802 10.84 4.08 14.23
CA TYR A 802 10.89 5.40 13.57
C TYR A 802 10.95 6.54 14.58
N VAL A 803 10.15 6.50 15.63
CA VAL A 803 10.16 7.52 16.69
C VAL A 803 11.51 7.59 17.39
N ARG A 804 12.04 6.43 17.78
CA ARG A 804 13.34 6.34 18.46
C ARG A 804 14.49 6.87 17.60
N ASP A 805 14.54 6.52 16.34
CA ASP A 805 15.72 6.72 15.51
C ASP A 805 15.62 7.97 14.61
N ILE A 806 14.43 8.31 14.12
CA ILE A 806 14.21 9.33 13.09
C ILE A 806 13.36 10.51 13.60
N TRP A 807 12.12 10.24 14.02
CA TRP A 807 11.15 11.31 14.25
C TRP A 807 11.30 12.03 15.58
N LYS A 808 11.79 11.35 16.64
CA LYS A 808 11.97 11.91 17.97
C LYS A 808 10.68 12.55 18.53
N LEU A 809 9.55 11.85 18.35
CA LEU A 809 8.26 12.29 18.88
C LEU A 809 8.14 11.95 20.36
N GLU A 810 7.37 12.76 21.08
CA GLU A 810 6.96 12.50 22.47
C GLU A 810 5.49 12.06 22.49
N LYS A 811 5.17 11.09 23.36
CA LYS A 811 3.78 10.66 23.55
C LYS A 811 2.99 11.77 24.22
N LEU A 812 1.81 12.03 23.72
CA LEU A 812 0.91 13.01 24.29
C LEU A 812 -0.45 12.37 24.59
N THR A 813 -0.59 11.84 25.80
CA THR A 813 -1.86 11.22 26.23
C THR A 813 -2.91 12.30 26.47
N VAL A 814 -4.03 12.18 25.79
CA VAL A 814 -5.21 13.05 25.96
C VAL A 814 -5.84 12.76 27.34
N SER A 815 -5.91 13.75 28.21
CA SER A 815 -6.42 13.59 29.57
C SER A 815 -7.89 13.14 29.60
N LYS A 816 -8.25 12.38 30.66
CA LYS A 816 -9.62 11.88 30.85
C LYS A 816 -10.62 13.00 31.11
#